data_83dda9fdad2dd1c744821732cb9437c9
#
_entry.id   83dda9fdad2dd1c744821732cb9437c9
#
_cell.length_a   1.000
_cell.length_b   1.000
_cell.length_c   1.000
_cell.angle_alpha   90.00
_cell.angle_beta   90.00
_cell.angle_gamma   90.00
#
_symmetry.space_group_name_H-M   'P 1'
#
loop_
_entity.id
_entity.type
_entity.pdbx_description
1 polymer ?
#
loop_
_entity_poly.entity_id
_entity_poly.type
_entity_poly.pdbx_seq_one_letter_code
_entity_poly.pdbx_strand_id
1 'polypeptide(L)'
;MYKVYRKIILACLLLIVAGTVCGQRVTQTINDGWKFSLFEGDASTADFDVSGWTDVSIPHTWNAKDAEDEIPGYFRGKGWYRKAVTVEELIVGQRVYLCFEGANQETNVFVNGKLVGNHKGGYSAFTFDVTDYVHTGRNLVAVSVDNSYNPDIAPLSADFTFFGGLYRDVYLVYTSPVQLSTTHYASSGVYLKTVGITDAHAEVCAKTFLSNALKSNQALILETEILDTDGNRVALSAKKVNVKAGEKNVAFEALMTIAQPKRWDVDSPYLYKVYSRLKNKKGEVLDCVVNPLGIREYHFDAEKGFFLNGKYRKLIGTSRHQDYKGMGNALRDEMHIRDIQLSKDMGSNFLRVAHYPQDPVVMQMCDKLGLLTSVEIPIVNAITQSRAFMDNCVEQATEMVYQNHNYPSVIIWAYMNEVLLRPPFNPDNKKERAEYMKSLHQIASAVEAQIRSLNSERYTMLPCHSASQIYQEAGITELPMLLGFNLYNGWYGGNLDGFEEKLEELHKEFPHKPLLITEYGADVDTRIHSFSPVRFDFSCEFGSVYHEHYLPEILKRDYIVGAMVWNLNDFYSEARRNAMPHVNNKGLVSTDRERKDGYFLYQAYLKESPVLHIASKSWKNRAGASRDGKSCTQPLKVYTNADKVEVFLNGKSLGVYPVADKVVSVDIPFVNGKNVVDAVIEKEGREYRDQYVCDFKCVNVKNGFTEINVLLGARRYFEDRIAEMCWIPEQAYAEGSWGYIGGEVAPNKTRYGSLPASDKDILGTDQDPIFQTQRVGIEAFKADVPDGVYAVYLYWTELTSENKREALVYNLGNDVVREDYINRVFSVDINGVSVAKQLNIAEEYGSERAVIKKYIVPVSQGKGLVVRFGAVESVPILNAIRIVKEY
;
A
#
# COMPACT_ATOMS: atom_id res chain seq x y z
N MET A 1 55.19 17.14 -10.95
CA MET A 1 54.03 16.23 -11.00
C MET A 1 52.72 16.85 -10.51
N TYR A 2 52.68 17.56 -9.40
CA TYR A 2 51.41 18.12 -8.84
C TYR A 2 50.72 19.21 -9.69
N LYS A 3 51.47 20.01 -10.46
CA LYS A 3 50.90 21.07 -11.33
C LYS A 3 50.34 20.52 -12.65
N VAL A 4 50.75 19.34 -13.09
CA VAL A 4 50.21 18.68 -14.31
C VAL A 4 48.91 17.97 -14.00
N TYR A 5 48.82 17.33 -12.83
CA TYR A 5 47.57 16.69 -12.39
C TYR A 5 46.41 17.70 -12.17
N ARG A 6 46.74 18.91 -11.65
CA ARG A 6 45.73 19.96 -11.44
C ARG A 6 45.17 20.52 -12.76
N LYS A 7 45.99 20.55 -13.82
CA LYS A 7 45.53 20.98 -15.15
C LYS A 7 44.76 19.89 -15.90
N ILE A 8 45.05 18.60 -15.66
CA ILE A 8 44.31 17.46 -16.19
C ILE A 8 42.95 17.32 -15.49
N ILE A 9 42.90 17.51 -14.19
CA ILE A 9 41.63 17.49 -13.40
C ILE A 9 40.74 18.69 -13.77
N LEU A 10 41.32 19.89 -14.03
CA LEU A 10 40.55 21.04 -14.49
C LEU A 10 40.10 20.88 -15.96
N ALA A 11 40.86 20.22 -16.81
CA ALA A 11 40.47 19.90 -18.19
C ALA A 11 39.43 18.75 -18.23
N CYS A 12 39.52 17.77 -17.34
CA CYS A 12 38.48 16.73 -17.18
C CYS A 12 37.18 17.27 -16.57
N LEU A 13 37.25 18.26 -15.67
CA LEU A 13 36.08 18.96 -15.15
C LEU A 13 35.42 19.89 -16.17
N LEU A 14 36.17 20.41 -17.17
CA LEU A 14 35.64 21.21 -18.26
C LEU A 14 35.14 20.36 -19.46
N LEU A 15 35.49 19.07 -19.54
CA LEU A 15 34.99 18.12 -20.55
C LEU A 15 33.75 17.34 -20.09
N ILE A 16 33.33 17.41 -18.81
CA ILE A 16 32.08 16.80 -18.28
C ILE A 16 30.88 17.74 -18.42
N VAL A 17 31.06 19.00 -18.85
CA VAL A 17 29.98 19.99 -19.05
C VAL A 17 29.64 20.18 -20.52
N ALA A 18 29.86 19.20 -21.38
CA ALA A 18 29.21 19.13 -22.69
C ALA A 18 27.91 18.27 -22.60
N GLY A 19 27.28 18.19 -21.47
CA GLY A 19 25.87 17.87 -21.34
C GLY A 19 25.08 19.01 -21.98
N THR A 20 24.29 18.73 -23.00
CA THR A 20 23.37 19.62 -23.68
C THR A 20 22.67 20.54 -22.65
N VAL A 21 23.09 21.81 -22.58
CA VAL A 21 22.39 22.84 -21.79
C VAL A 21 21.01 22.96 -22.39
N CYS A 22 20.05 22.35 -21.70
CA CYS A 22 18.65 22.43 -22.03
C CYS A 22 18.19 23.82 -21.58
N GLY A 23 18.12 24.77 -22.47
CA GLY A 23 17.58 26.14 -22.37
C GLY A 23 17.63 26.85 -21.01
N GLN A 24 17.00 28.01 -20.91
CA GLN A 24 16.99 28.83 -19.68
C GLN A 24 16.01 28.34 -18.59
N ARG A 25 15.39 27.16 -18.72
CA ARG A 25 14.53 26.60 -17.67
C ARG A 25 15.40 26.05 -16.53
N VAL A 26 15.16 26.57 -15.32
CA VAL A 26 15.83 26.12 -14.08
C VAL A 26 14.76 25.66 -13.09
N THR A 27 14.92 24.48 -12.51
CA THR A 27 14.10 23.98 -11.43
C THR A 27 14.90 24.00 -10.14
N GLN A 28 14.33 24.55 -9.08
CA GLN A 28 14.95 24.66 -7.77
C GLN A 28 14.00 24.04 -6.73
N THR A 29 14.40 22.92 -6.11
CA THR A 29 13.65 22.36 -4.99
C THR A 29 13.71 23.29 -3.78
N ILE A 30 12.61 23.40 -3.06
CA ILE A 30 12.51 24.23 -1.85
C ILE A 30 11.98 23.39 -0.65
N ASN A 31 12.36 22.15 -0.58
CA ASN A 31 11.87 21.17 0.39
C ASN A 31 12.33 21.45 1.83
N ASP A 32 13.54 21.98 2.03
CA ASP A 32 14.10 22.20 3.36
C ASP A 32 13.67 23.52 4.01
N GLY A 33 13.69 23.57 5.34
CA GLY A 33 13.56 24.80 6.11
C GLY A 33 12.17 25.43 6.09
N TRP A 34 11.14 24.62 6.14
CA TRP A 34 9.77 25.06 6.35
C TRP A 34 9.44 25.13 7.84
N LYS A 35 8.59 26.09 8.21
CA LYS A 35 7.90 26.16 9.50
C LYS A 35 6.51 25.57 9.34
N PHE A 36 6.10 24.73 10.29
CA PHE A 36 4.80 24.03 10.28
C PHE A 36 4.07 24.17 11.60
N SER A 37 2.75 24.32 11.55
CA SER A 37 1.85 24.17 12.69
C SER A 37 0.44 23.79 12.23
N LEU A 38 -0.25 23.02 13.04
CA LEU A 38 -1.70 22.85 12.97
C LEU A 38 -2.34 24.14 13.51
N PHE A 39 -3.08 24.84 12.65
CA PHE A 39 -3.63 26.14 13.02
C PHE A 39 -4.87 26.48 12.15
N GLU A 40 -5.99 26.72 12.80
CA GLU A 40 -7.27 27.02 12.12
C GLU A 40 -7.39 28.45 11.61
N GLY A 41 -6.61 29.37 12.14
CA GLY A 41 -6.64 30.79 11.75
C GLY A 41 -5.93 31.08 10.41
N ASP A 42 -5.72 32.36 10.15
CA ASP A 42 -4.99 32.84 8.96
C ASP A 42 -3.54 33.17 9.33
N ALA A 43 -2.61 32.46 8.74
CA ALA A 43 -1.16 32.68 8.88
C ALA A 43 -0.49 33.07 7.56
N SER A 44 -1.24 33.72 6.65
CA SER A 44 -0.73 34.09 5.33
C SER A 44 0.17 35.34 5.35
N THR A 45 0.01 36.25 6.34
CA THR A 45 0.66 37.58 6.37
C THR A 45 2.14 37.47 6.80
N ALA A 46 2.97 38.38 6.34
CA ALA A 46 4.42 38.36 6.59
C ALA A 46 4.80 38.57 8.07
N ASP A 47 4.01 39.31 8.80
CA ASP A 47 4.19 39.70 10.21
C ASP A 47 3.64 38.66 11.19
N PHE A 48 3.02 37.58 10.71
CA PHE A 48 2.52 36.50 11.57
C PHE A 48 3.68 35.81 12.32
N ASP A 49 3.55 35.71 13.65
CA ASP A 49 4.57 35.07 14.49
C ASP A 49 4.58 33.57 14.36
N VAL A 50 5.71 33.00 13.93
CA VAL A 50 5.96 31.57 13.78
C VAL A 50 7.01 31.06 14.76
N SER A 51 7.33 31.81 15.81
CA SER A 51 8.40 31.42 16.76
C SER A 51 8.14 30.09 17.46
N GLY A 52 6.87 29.75 17.67
CA GLY A 52 6.46 28.47 18.26
C GLY A 52 6.25 27.32 17.26
N TRP A 53 6.50 27.54 15.97
CA TRP A 53 6.25 26.53 14.94
C TRP A 53 7.41 25.56 14.79
N THR A 54 7.09 24.31 14.44
CA THR A 54 8.07 23.25 14.23
C THR A 54 8.83 23.45 12.91
N ASP A 55 10.12 23.18 12.92
CA ASP A 55 10.91 23.10 11.68
C ASP A 55 10.67 21.74 11.03
N VAL A 56 10.32 21.76 9.73
CA VAL A 56 10.08 20.53 8.95
C VAL A 56 10.77 20.63 7.59
N SER A 57 11.03 19.46 7.01
CA SER A 57 11.42 19.30 5.61
C SER A 57 10.32 18.58 4.86
N ILE A 58 10.11 18.94 3.59
CA ILE A 58 9.19 18.27 2.67
C ILE A 58 9.95 17.07 2.04
N PRO A 59 9.29 15.97 1.80
CA PRO A 59 7.90 15.58 2.09
C PRO A 59 7.56 15.54 3.59
N HIS A 60 6.35 16.02 3.95
CA HIS A 60 5.90 16.06 5.32
C HIS A 60 4.39 15.80 5.43
N THR A 61 4.01 14.94 6.39
CA THR A 61 2.62 14.75 6.83
C THR A 61 2.54 14.85 8.36
N TRP A 62 1.50 15.49 8.85
CA TRP A 62 1.25 15.53 10.31
C TRP A 62 0.66 14.23 10.86
N ASN A 63 0.18 13.34 9.98
CA ASN A 63 -0.41 12.04 10.35
C ASN A 63 0.62 10.89 10.33
N ALA A 64 1.92 11.18 10.34
CA ALA A 64 2.96 10.15 10.16
C ALA A 64 2.94 9.06 11.24
N LYS A 65 2.40 9.35 12.42
CA LYS A 65 2.40 8.47 13.59
C LYS A 65 1.02 8.13 14.14
N ASP A 66 -0.05 8.72 13.62
CA ASP A 66 -1.39 8.54 14.16
C ASP A 66 -1.80 7.05 14.22
N ALA A 67 -1.42 6.25 13.22
CA ALA A 67 -1.68 4.81 13.23
C ALA A 67 -0.77 3.98 14.15
N GLU A 68 0.21 4.59 14.79
CA GLU A 68 1.16 3.95 15.70
C GLU A 68 0.99 4.43 17.16
N ASP A 69 0.05 5.36 17.42
CA ASP A 69 -0.26 5.82 18.76
C ASP A 69 -1.47 5.05 19.35
N GLU A 70 -1.74 5.25 20.65
CA GLU A 70 -2.88 4.62 21.35
C GLU A 70 -4.14 5.50 21.33
N ILE A 71 -4.18 6.52 20.47
CA ILE A 71 -5.27 7.47 20.37
C ILE A 71 -6.18 7.07 19.21
N PRO A 72 -7.43 6.71 19.44
CA PRO A 72 -8.33 6.34 18.34
C PRO A 72 -8.58 7.49 17.36
N GLY A 73 -8.44 7.21 16.07
CA GLY A 73 -8.62 8.16 14.98
C GLY A 73 -7.34 8.92 14.63
N TYR A 74 -7.39 9.71 13.57
CA TYR A 74 -6.28 10.55 13.13
C TYR A 74 -6.74 11.99 12.92
N PHE A 75 -5.81 12.93 13.08
CA PHE A 75 -6.16 14.33 12.96
C PHE A 75 -6.54 14.70 11.52
N ARG A 76 -7.71 15.31 11.37
CA ARG A 76 -8.19 15.91 10.12
C ARG A 76 -8.54 17.37 10.38
N GLY A 77 -7.88 18.27 9.63
CA GLY A 77 -8.02 19.71 9.83
C GLY A 77 -6.97 20.46 9.03
N LYS A 78 -6.75 21.71 9.43
CA LYS A 78 -5.89 22.65 8.71
C LYS A 78 -4.48 22.69 9.29
N GLY A 79 -3.48 22.52 8.42
CA GLY A 79 -2.08 22.75 8.70
C GLY A 79 -1.50 23.90 7.85
N TRP A 80 -0.62 24.69 8.43
CA TRP A 80 0.08 25.76 7.75
C TRP A 80 1.57 25.48 7.61
N TYR A 81 2.07 25.74 6.42
CA TYR A 81 3.49 25.71 6.08
C TYR A 81 3.97 27.08 5.68
N ARG A 82 5.12 27.53 6.21
CA ARG A 82 5.69 28.83 5.86
C ARG A 82 7.18 28.71 5.61
N LYS A 83 7.64 29.37 4.54
CA LYS A 83 9.04 29.36 4.16
C LYS A 83 9.47 30.70 3.57
N ALA A 84 10.62 31.21 4.01
CA ALA A 84 11.29 32.29 3.31
C ALA A 84 12.09 31.72 2.14
N VAL A 85 11.82 32.22 0.95
CA VAL A 85 12.53 31.82 -0.29
C VAL A 85 13.26 33.05 -0.85
N THR A 86 14.53 32.86 -1.20
CA THR A 86 15.30 33.89 -1.89
C THR A 86 15.13 33.71 -3.41
N VAL A 87 14.65 34.76 -4.05
CA VAL A 87 14.59 34.82 -5.52
C VAL A 87 15.74 35.71 -5.97
N GLU A 88 16.63 35.17 -6.79
CA GLU A 88 17.76 35.91 -7.36
C GLU A 88 17.28 37.00 -8.32
N GLU A 89 18.17 37.85 -8.76
CA GLU A 89 17.82 38.93 -9.69
C GLU A 89 17.21 38.35 -10.99
N LEU A 90 15.96 38.69 -11.22
CA LEU A 90 15.23 38.17 -12.39
C LEU A 90 15.72 38.87 -13.66
N ILE A 91 16.04 38.07 -14.67
CA ILE A 91 16.23 38.58 -16.04
C ILE A 91 14.92 39.21 -16.52
N VAL A 92 15.01 40.34 -17.20
CA VAL A 92 13.83 41.05 -17.68
C VAL A 92 12.84 40.15 -18.42
N GLY A 93 11.64 40.05 -17.88
CA GLY A 93 10.56 39.22 -18.42
C GLY A 93 10.59 37.74 -18.00
N GLN A 94 11.57 37.28 -17.24
CA GLN A 94 11.61 35.94 -16.71
C GLN A 94 10.36 35.60 -15.90
N ARG A 95 9.85 34.37 -16.03
CA ARG A 95 8.68 33.89 -15.30
C ARG A 95 9.11 32.97 -14.16
N VAL A 96 8.39 33.02 -13.06
CA VAL A 96 8.60 32.17 -11.88
C VAL A 96 7.31 31.41 -11.57
N TYR A 97 7.41 30.08 -11.48
CA TYR A 97 6.31 29.19 -11.14
C TYR A 97 6.61 28.48 -9.84
N LEU A 98 5.59 28.35 -9.00
CA LEU A 98 5.63 27.54 -7.78
C LEU A 98 4.84 26.26 -8.04
N CYS A 99 5.52 25.13 -7.93
CA CYS A 99 5.02 23.81 -8.30
C CYS A 99 4.97 22.90 -7.08
N PHE A 100 3.87 22.16 -6.95
CA PHE A 100 3.63 21.14 -5.92
C PHE A 100 3.34 19.81 -6.61
N GLU A 101 4.01 18.75 -6.23
CA GLU A 101 3.73 17.42 -6.78
C GLU A 101 2.54 16.74 -6.09
N GLY A 102 2.15 17.20 -4.91
CA GLY A 102 0.95 16.76 -4.21
C GLY A 102 0.81 17.39 -2.83
N ALA A 103 -0.43 17.72 -2.47
CA ALA A 103 -0.80 18.20 -1.14
C ALA A 103 -2.24 17.79 -0.83
N ASN A 104 -2.51 17.19 0.31
CA ASN A 104 -3.81 16.60 0.59
C ASN A 104 -4.56 17.38 1.69
N GLN A 105 -5.80 17.91 1.36
CA GLN A 105 -6.49 17.76 0.07
C GLN A 105 -6.96 19.10 -0.51
N GLU A 106 -7.25 20.12 0.30
CA GLU A 106 -7.57 21.48 -0.16
C GLU A 106 -6.42 22.40 0.20
N THR A 107 -5.81 23.02 -0.82
CA THR A 107 -4.57 23.78 -0.66
C THR A 107 -4.75 25.21 -1.12
N ASN A 108 -4.44 26.18 -0.25
CA ASN A 108 -4.35 27.61 -0.59
C ASN A 108 -2.90 28.05 -0.54
N VAL A 109 -2.44 28.73 -1.58
CA VAL A 109 -1.06 29.20 -1.72
C VAL A 109 -1.00 30.71 -1.69
N PHE A 110 -0.16 31.26 -0.82
CA PHE A 110 0.08 32.70 -0.67
C PHE A 110 1.55 33.02 -0.90
N VAL A 111 1.81 34.11 -1.57
CA VAL A 111 3.15 34.67 -1.72
C VAL A 111 3.13 36.13 -1.24
N ASN A 112 4.00 36.46 -0.29
CA ASN A 112 4.09 37.79 0.33
C ASN A 112 2.72 38.30 0.85
N GLY A 113 1.94 37.39 1.48
CA GLY A 113 0.63 37.66 2.05
C GLY A 113 -0.53 37.76 1.06
N LYS A 114 -0.29 37.53 -0.23
CA LYS A 114 -1.33 37.58 -1.28
C LYS A 114 -1.68 36.19 -1.73
N LEU A 115 -2.98 35.85 -1.79
CA LEU A 115 -3.46 34.59 -2.34
C LEU A 115 -3.09 34.51 -3.83
N VAL A 116 -2.38 33.45 -4.20
CA VAL A 116 -1.99 33.14 -5.57
C VAL A 116 -3.00 32.21 -6.23
N GLY A 117 -3.47 31.22 -5.50
CA GLY A 117 -4.43 30.25 -5.99
C GLY A 117 -4.83 29.19 -4.96
N ASN A 118 -5.81 28.38 -5.38
CA ASN A 118 -6.34 27.24 -4.63
C ASN A 118 -6.32 26.00 -5.52
N HIS A 119 -6.07 24.81 -4.92
CA HIS A 119 -6.21 23.52 -5.57
C HIS A 119 -7.05 22.58 -4.70
N LYS A 120 -7.91 21.78 -5.34
CA LYS A 120 -8.82 20.80 -4.70
C LYS A 120 -8.61 19.41 -5.29
N GLY A 121 -8.03 18.55 -4.50
CA GLY A 121 -7.64 17.20 -4.85
C GLY A 121 -6.29 16.86 -4.21
N GLY A 122 -6.18 15.67 -3.61
CA GLY A 122 -5.04 15.37 -2.76
C GLY A 122 -3.84 14.77 -3.48
N TYR A 123 -3.98 14.32 -4.74
CA TYR A 123 -3.04 13.36 -5.32
C TYR A 123 -2.46 13.75 -6.67
N SER A 124 -2.87 14.89 -7.23
CA SER A 124 -2.34 15.45 -8.48
C SER A 124 -1.38 16.58 -8.19
N ALA A 125 -0.45 16.82 -9.11
CA ALA A 125 0.41 17.99 -9.09
C ALA A 125 -0.35 19.25 -9.52
N PHE A 126 0.07 20.42 -9.02
CA PHE A 126 -0.47 21.72 -9.43
C PHE A 126 0.61 22.80 -9.44
N THR A 127 0.40 23.81 -10.27
CA THR A 127 1.40 24.86 -10.52
C THR A 127 0.74 26.22 -10.60
N PHE A 128 1.33 27.20 -9.92
CA PHE A 128 0.90 28.60 -9.97
C PHE A 128 1.99 29.50 -10.55
N ASP A 129 1.61 30.42 -11.39
CA ASP A 129 2.46 31.51 -11.84
C ASP A 129 2.58 32.58 -10.73
N VAL A 130 3.74 32.63 -10.10
CA VAL A 130 3.99 33.55 -8.99
C VAL A 130 4.78 34.81 -9.39
N THR A 131 5.03 35.02 -10.67
CA THR A 131 5.90 36.09 -11.18
C THR A 131 5.52 37.46 -10.65
N ASP A 132 4.23 37.79 -10.64
CA ASP A 132 3.72 39.09 -10.22
C ASP A 132 3.62 39.23 -8.68
N TYR A 133 3.95 38.19 -7.95
CA TYR A 133 3.87 38.11 -6.49
C TYR A 133 5.26 38.11 -5.82
N VAL A 134 6.32 37.76 -6.57
CA VAL A 134 7.70 37.71 -6.07
C VAL A 134 8.48 38.97 -6.44
N HIS A 135 9.51 39.24 -5.67
CA HIS A 135 10.54 40.25 -5.95
C HIS A 135 11.93 39.71 -5.71
N THR A 136 12.94 40.38 -6.24
CA THR A 136 14.35 40.04 -5.95
C THR A 136 14.61 40.11 -4.44
N GLY A 137 15.30 39.11 -3.92
CA GLY A 137 15.59 38.92 -2.50
C GLY A 137 14.61 38.01 -1.80
N ARG A 138 14.35 38.27 -0.53
CA ARG A 138 13.59 37.38 0.36
C ARG A 138 12.08 37.52 0.13
N ASN A 139 11.44 36.46 -0.20
CA ASN A 139 9.99 36.33 -0.34
C ASN A 139 9.44 35.32 0.67
N LEU A 140 8.20 35.50 1.10
CA LEU A 140 7.50 34.55 1.95
C LEU A 140 6.54 33.71 1.10
N VAL A 141 6.67 32.40 1.15
CA VAL A 141 5.67 31.44 0.70
C VAL A 141 4.93 30.92 1.92
N ALA A 142 3.61 31.05 1.95
CA ALA A 142 2.74 30.45 2.96
C ALA A 142 1.70 29.55 2.29
N VAL A 143 1.48 28.36 2.84
CA VAL A 143 0.58 27.36 2.27
C VAL A 143 -0.29 26.82 3.39
N SER A 144 -1.61 26.92 3.24
CA SER A 144 -2.54 26.16 4.08
C SER A 144 -2.97 24.90 3.35
N VAL A 145 -2.94 23.79 4.05
CA VAL A 145 -3.43 22.49 3.57
C VAL A 145 -4.47 22.00 4.57
N ASP A 146 -5.62 21.55 4.08
CA ASP A 146 -6.72 21.07 4.91
C ASP A 146 -7.17 19.68 4.42
N ASN A 147 -7.09 18.65 5.29
CA ASN A 147 -7.56 17.29 5.00
C ASN A 147 -8.90 16.97 5.66
N SER A 148 -9.65 17.98 6.10
CA SER A 148 -11.01 17.81 6.64
C SER A 148 -11.93 17.16 5.61
N TYR A 149 -12.98 16.49 6.09
CA TYR A 149 -14.00 15.93 5.21
C TYR A 149 -14.66 17.04 4.37
N ASN A 150 -14.62 16.87 3.06
CA ASN A 150 -15.29 17.76 2.12
C ASN A 150 -16.15 16.91 1.16
N PRO A 151 -17.50 17.07 1.17
CA PRO A 151 -18.38 16.25 0.35
C PRO A 151 -18.25 16.49 -1.16
N ASP A 152 -17.52 17.53 -1.56
CA ASP A 152 -17.32 17.90 -2.96
C ASP A 152 -15.92 17.53 -3.50
N ILE A 153 -15.09 16.87 -2.68
CA ILE A 153 -13.74 16.44 -3.08
C ILE A 153 -13.59 14.95 -2.88
N ALA A 154 -13.26 14.21 -3.94
CA ALA A 154 -12.91 12.80 -3.85
C ALA A 154 -11.48 12.62 -3.28
N PRO A 155 -11.24 11.59 -2.41
CA PRO A 155 -12.13 10.54 -1.93
C PRO A 155 -13.02 10.97 -0.74
N LEU A 156 -14.22 10.41 -0.66
CA LEU A 156 -15.12 10.66 0.47
C LEU A 156 -14.86 9.71 1.64
N SER A 157 -14.60 8.45 1.31
CA SER A 157 -14.27 7.39 2.27
C SER A 157 -13.41 6.32 1.61
N ALA A 158 -12.54 5.67 2.38
CA ALA A 158 -11.70 4.59 1.89
C ALA A 158 -11.11 3.76 3.04
N ASP A 159 -10.54 2.60 2.73
CA ASP A 159 -9.78 1.76 3.66
C ASP A 159 -8.29 2.14 3.64
N PHE A 160 -8.00 3.43 3.78
CA PHE A 160 -6.64 3.95 3.97
C PHE A 160 -6.69 5.33 4.65
N THR A 161 -5.60 5.70 5.31
CA THR A 161 -5.48 6.98 6.01
C THR A 161 -5.35 8.15 5.02
N PHE A 162 -6.13 9.21 5.22
CA PHE A 162 -6.07 10.44 4.41
C PHE A 162 -5.03 11.39 4.97
N PHE A 163 -3.78 11.05 4.76
CA PHE A 163 -2.64 11.82 5.26
C PHE A 163 -2.69 13.26 4.78
N GLY A 164 -2.67 14.22 5.71
CA GLY A 164 -2.65 15.65 5.39
C GLY A 164 -1.22 16.17 5.28
N GLY A 165 -1.03 17.21 4.46
CA GLY A 165 0.23 17.95 4.36
C GLY A 165 0.81 18.09 2.96
N LEU A 166 2.00 18.68 2.91
CA LEU A 166 2.86 18.76 1.72
C LEU A 166 3.71 17.48 1.67
N TYR A 167 3.14 16.41 1.15
CA TYR A 167 3.73 15.05 1.26
C TYR A 167 4.52 14.61 0.02
N ARG A 168 4.69 15.50 -0.96
CA ARG A 168 5.57 15.39 -2.13
C ARG A 168 6.35 16.67 -2.36
N ASP A 169 7.27 16.64 -3.30
CA ASP A 169 8.19 17.72 -3.57
C ASP A 169 7.54 19.07 -3.91
N VAL A 170 8.19 20.13 -3.48
CA VAL A 170 7.83 21.52 -3.81
C VAL A 170 9.03 22.20 -4.43
N TYR A 171 8.83 22.90 -5.56
CA TYR A 171 9.92 23.53 -6.27
C TYR A 171 9.50 24.81 -7.02
N LEU A 172 10.46 25.67 -7.27
CA LEU A 172 10.35 26.84 -8.14
C LEU A 172 10.87 26.46 -9.54
N VAL A 173 10.15 26.94 -10.58
CA VAL A 173 10.58 26.82 -11.96
C VAL A 173 10.75 28.22 -12.55
N TYR A 174 11.96 28.50 -13.03
CA TYR A 174 12.31 29.74 -13.73
C TYR A 174 12.31 29.47 -15.22
N THR A 175 11.64 30.32 -16.00
CA THR A 175 11.59 30.18 -17.47
C THR A 175 11.71 31.52 -18.19
N SER A 176 11.95 31.45 -19.51
CA SER A 176 11.77 32.61 -20.40
C SER A 176 10.32 33.10 -20.42
N PRO A 177 10.07 34.37 -20.78
CA PRO A 177 8.70 34.86 -20.93
C PRO A 177 7.94 34.18 -22.07
N VAL A 178 8.62 33.53 -22.98
CA VAL A 178 8.03 32.66 -24.02
C VAL A 178 8.56 31.26 -23.86
N GLN A 179 7.65 30.33 -23.60
CA GLN A 179 8.04 29.04 -23.06
C GLN A 179 7.12 27.89 -23.46
N LEU A 180 7.56 26.68 -23.21
CA LEU A 180 6.69 25.51 -23.11
C LEU A 180 5.84 25.65 -21.85
N SER A 181 4.52 25.44 -21.97
CA SER A 181 3.58 25.79 -20.92
C SER A 181 3.76 24.97 -19.65
N THR A 182 4.16 25.62 -18.56
CA THR A 182 4.35 25.03 -17.24
C THR A 182 3.00 24.90 -16.48
N THR A 183 2.01 25.75 -16.82
CA THR A 183 0.69 25.77 -16.19
C THR A 183 -0.35 24.87 -16.87
N HIS A 184 0.02 24.10 -17.90
CA HIS A 184 -0.91 23.19 -18.52
C HIS A 184 -1.00 21.90 -17.69
N TYR A 185 -1.91 21.88 -16.72
CA TYR A 185 -2.14 20.79 -15.76
C TYR A 185 -0.88 20.32 -15.02
N ALA A 186 0.03 21.22 -14.68
CA ALA A 186 1.32 20.93 -14.02
C ALA A 186 2.15 19.83 -14.73
N SER A 187 2.03 19.73 -16.04
CA SER A 187 2.72 18.77 -16.89
C SER A 187 3.92 19.39 -17.61
N SER A 188 4.64 18.62 -18.43
CA SER A 188 5.71 19.15 -19.28
C SER A 188 5.23 20.08 -20.42
N GLY A 189 3.92 20.18 -20.66
CA GLY A 189 3.32 20.90 -21.78
C GLY A 189 3.55 20.21 -23.14
N VAL A 190 4.12 19.02 -23.15
CA VAL A 190 4.39 18.22 -24.37
C VAL A 190 3.79 16.83 -24.21
N TYR A 191 2.98 16.41 -25.18
CA TYR A 191 2.29 15.13 -25.18
C TYR A 191 2.68 14.32 -26.39
N LEU A 192 3.21 13.14 -26.19
CA LEU A 192 3.75 12.26 -27.21
C LEU A 192 2.77 11.12 -27.50
N LYS A 193 2.48 10.90 -28.76
CA LYS A 193 1.55 9.86 -29.23
C LYS A 193 2.17 9.10 -30.39
N THR A 194 2.21 7.76 -30.27
CA THR A 194 2.53 6.91 -31.42
C THR A 194 1.24 6.70 -32.21
N VAL A 195 1.19 7.19 -33.45
CA VAL A 195 -0.03 7.18 -34.31
C VAL A 195 -0.03 6.01 -35.30
N GLY A 196 1.12 5.36 -35.51
CA GLY A 196 1.23 4.16 -36.32
C GLY A 196 2.53 3.43 -36.03
N ILE A 197 2.49 2.10 -36.07
CA ILE A 197 3.66 1.23 -35.86
C ILE A 197 3.67 0.13 -36.91
N THR A 198 4.83 -0.04 -37.50
CA THR A 198 5.20 -1.23 -38.29
C THR A 198 6.62 -1.64 -37.88
N ASP A 199 7.12 -2.76 -38.39
CA ASP A 199 8.51 -3.13 -38.15
C ASP A 199 9.51 -2.19 -38.88
N ALA A 200 9.04 -1.56 -39.96
CA ALA A 200 9.87 -0.66 -40.75
C ALA A 200 9.91 0.78 -40.18
N HIS A 201 8.84 1.25 -39.59
CA HIS A 201 8.76 2.62 -39.08
C HIS A 201 7.69 2.78 -38.02
N ALA A 202 7.87 3.80 -37.15
CA ALA A 202 6.85 4.29 -36.24
C ALA A 202 6.63 5.79 -36.48
N GLU A 203 5.35 6.21 -36.50
CA GLU A 203 4.97 7.61 -36.56
C GLU A 203 4.65 8.12 -35.17
N VAL A 204 5.28 9.24 -34.78
CA VAL A 204 5.12 9.88 -33.48
C VAL A 204 4.61 11.31 -33.68
N CYS A 205 3.47 11.62 -33.09
CA CYS A 205 2.96 12.98 -32.99
C CYS A 205 3.36 13.58 -31.64
N ALA A 206 3.97 14.77 -31.68
CA ALA A 206 4.23 15.59 -30.49
C ALA A 206 3.29 16.80 -30.50
N LYS A 207 2.36 16.84 -29.54
CA LYS A 207 1.49 18.00 -29.29
C LYS A 207 2.10 18.83 -28.18
N THR A 208 2.50 20.06 -28.50
CA THR A 208 3.23 20.97 -27.61
C THR A 208 2.43 22.23 -27.34
N PHE A 209 2.29 22.57 -26.08
CA PHE A 209 1.63 23.80 -25.64
C PHE A 209 2.66 24.90 -25.34
N LEU A 210 2.46 26.09 -25.90
CA LEU A 210 3.31 27.25 -25.73
C LEU A 210 2.55 28.40 -25.06
N SER A 211 3.28 29.20 -24.30
CA SER A 211 2.78 30.45 -23.69
C SER A 211 3.71 31.60 -23.99
N ASN A 212 3.15 32.81 -24.22
CA ASN A 212 3.88 34.06 -24.47
C ASN A 212 3.39 35.14 -23.52
N ALA A 213 4.18 35.47 -22.51
CA ALA A 213 3.86 36.52 -21.54
C ALA A 213 4.28 37.92 -22.02
N LEU A 214 4.92 38.05 -23.21
CA LEU A 214 5.31 39.33 -23.77
C LEU A 214 4.12 40.09 -24.37
N LYS A 215 4.23 41.39 -24.46
CA LYS A 215 3.24 42.27 -25.09
C LYS A 215 3.33 42.32 -26.63
N SER A 216 4.17 41.44 -27.23
CA SER A 216 4.39 41.35 -28.67
C SER A 216 4.30 39.94 -29.18
N ASN A 217 3.83 39.77 -30.41
CA ASN A 217 3.80 38.47 -31.09
C ASN A 217 5.22 37.96 -31.27
N GLN A 218 5.41 36.68 -31.08
CA GLN A 218 6.71 35.99 -31.18
C GLN A 218 6.72 34.99 -32.32
N ALA A 219 7.61 35.16 -33.28
CA ALA A 219 7.88 34.19 -34.34
C ALA A 219 9.09 33.36 -33.90
N LEU A 220 8.88 32.04 -33.72
CA LEU A 220 9.76 31.11 -33.06
C LEU A 220 9.97 29.84 -33.91
N ILE A 221 10.92 29.02 -33.52
CA ILE A 221 11.11 27.68 -34.06
C ILE A 221 10.83 26.71 -32.91
N LEU A 222 9.81 25.85 -33.05
CA LEU A 222 9.57 24.70 -32.19
C LEU A 222 10.32 23.50 -32.79
N GLU A 223 11.36 23.08 -32.11
CA GLU A 223 12.18 21.91 -32.49
C GLU A 223 11.86 20.76 -31.55
N THR A 224 11.48 19.61 -32.13
CA THR A 224 11.31 18.35 -31.39
C THR A 224 12.28 17.31 -31.97
N GLU A 225 13.19 16.81 -31.16
CA GLU A 225 14.25 15.87 -31.50
C GLU A 225 14.10 14.59 -30.69
N ILE A 226 14.17 13.45 -31.36
CA ILE A 226 14.11 12.12 -30.73
C ILE A 226 15.49 11.50 -30.79
N LEU A 227 16.03 11.14 -29.63
CA LEU A 227 17.32 10.46 -29.49
C LEU A 227 17.10 9.02 -29.00
N ASP A 228 17.93 8.10 -29.48
CA ASP A 228 18.06 6.74 -28.98
C ASP A 228 18.86 6.71 -27.64
N THR A 229 19.05 5.52 -27.08
CA THR A 229 19.81 5.34 -25.82
C THR A 229 21.31 5.67 -25.96
N ASP A 230 21.84 5.63 -27.18
CA ASP A 230 23.23 5.95 -27.48
C ASP A 230 23.43 7.44 -27.76
N GLY A 231 22.33 8.22 -27.74
CA GLY A 231 22.34 9.65 -28.01
C GLY A 231 22.31 10.02 -29.52
N ASN A 232 22.08 9.06 -30.39
CA ASN A 232 21.95 9.34 -31.81
C ASN A 232 20.55 9.88 -32.12
N ARG A 233 20.48 10.88 -33.00
CA ARG A 233 19.21 11.42 -33.44
C ARG A 233 18.53 10.48 -34.44
N VAL A 234 17.35 10.00 -34.08
CA VAL A 234 16.54 9.10 -34.91
C VAL A 234 15.38 9.82 -35.62
N ALA A 235 14.93 10.98 -35.06
CA ALA A 235 13.95 11.82 -35.75
C ALA A 235 14.10 13.29 -35.33
N LEU A 236 13.68 14.20 -36.22
CA LEU A 236 13.68 15.63 -35.95
C LEU A 236 12.54 16.32 -36.71
N SER A 237 11.86 17.23 -35.98
CA SER A 237 10.95 18.21 -36.58
C SER A 237 11.33 19.60 -36.13
N ALA A 238 11.39 20.55 -37.06
CA ALA A 238 11.60 21.97 -36.76
C ALA A 238 10.53 22.81 -37.49
N LYS A 239 9.59 23.33 -36.70
CA LYS A 239 8.44 24.08 -37.21
C LYS A 239 8.55 25.56 -36.83
N LYS A 240 8.31 26.46 -37.80
CA LYS A 240 8.07 27.88 -37.50
C LYS A 240 6.70 28.02 -36.88
N VAL A 241 6.63 28.62 -35.71
CA VAL A 241 5.41 28.84 -34.97
C VAL A 241 5.28 30.34 -34.61
N ASN A 242 4.06 30.82 -34.50
CA ASN A 242 3.80 32.17 -34.06
C ASN A 242 2.85 32.14 -32.85
N VAL A 243 3.28 32.74 -31.74
CA VAL A 243 2.50 32.85 -30.50
C VAL A 243 2.20 34.32 -30.26
N LYS A 244 0.93 34.68 -30.23
CA LYS A 244 0.51 36.06 -30.08
C LYS A 244 0.84 36.57 -28.67
N ALA A 245 0.87 37.88 -28.54
CA ALA A 245 1.05 38.59 -27.27
C ALA A 245 0.03 38.14 -26.23
N GLY A 246 0.48 37.74 -25.06
CA GLY A 246 -0.36 37.32 -23.93
C GLY A 246 -1.08 35.97 -24.09
N GLU A 247 -0.89 35.25 -25.20
CA GLU A 247 -1.50 33.91 -25.38
C GLU A 247 -0.90 32.87 -24.42
N LYS A 248 -1.76 32.03 -23.84
CA LYS A 248 -1.43 30.95 -22.92
C LYS A 248 -1.92 29.64 -23.49
N ASN A 249 -1.12 28.58 -23.31
CA ASN A 249 -1.47 27.19 -23.64
C ASN A 249 -1.93 27.00 -25.10
N VAL A 250 -1.22 27.59 -26.07
CA VAL A 250 -1.50 27.42 -27.50
C VAL A 250 -0.85 26.13 -28.01
N ALA A 251 -1.64 25.24 -28.61
CA ALA A 251 -1.18 23.94 -29.08
C ALA A 251 -0.54 23.99 -30.48
N PHE A 252 0.56 23.29 -30.65
CA PHE A 252 1.22 23.02 -31.92
C PHE A 252 1.53 21.54 -32.04
N GLU A 253 1.37 20.97 -33.22
CA GLU A 253 1.61 19.54 -33.50
C GLU A 253 2.75 19.35 -34.46
N ALA A 254 3.57 18.33 -34.21
CA ALA A 254 4.67 17.90 -35.09
C ALA A 254 4.59 16.39 -35.27
N LEU A 255 4.58 15.93 -36.52
CA LEU A 255 4.64 14.52 -36.88
C LEU A 255 6.09 14.16 -37.24
N MET A 256 6.59 13.03 -36.76
CA MET A 256 7.94 12.53 -36.96
C MET A 256 7.89 11.03 -37.21
N THR A 257 8.86 10.54 -38.05
CA THR A 257 8.97 9.12 -38.33
C THR A 257 10.28 8.59 -37.81
N ILE A 258 10.26 7.49 -37.09
CA ILE A 258 11.42 6.72 -36.62
C ILE A 258 11.54 5.48 -37.50
N ALA A 259 12.67 5.31 -38.16
CA ALA A 259 12.96 4.11 -38.96
C ALA A 259 13.38 2.96 -38.01
N GLN A 260 12.91 1.75 -38.31
CA GLN A 260 13.24 0.53 -37.56
C GLN A 260 13.14 0.72 -36.03
N PRO A 261 11.97 1.07 -35.51
CA PRO A 261 11.82 1.45 -34.12
C PRO A 261 12.06 0.28 -33.16
N LYS A 262 12.85 0.53 -32.11
CA LYS A 262 12.98 -0.40 -30.99
C LYS A 262 11.72 -0.26 -30.11
N ARG A 263 11.03 -1.36 -29.90
CA ARG A 263 9.78 -1.38 -29.13
C ARG A 263 10.07 -1.44 -27.63
N TRP A 264 9.26 -0.77 -26.85
CA TRP A 264 9.22 -0.92 -25.40
C TRP A 264 8.41 -2.18 -25.05
N ASP A 265 8.96 -3.04 -24.21
CA ASP A 265 8.32 -4.28 -23.74
C ASP A 265 8.67 -4.50 -22.25
N VAL A 266 7.90 -5.32 -21.54
CA VAL A 266 8.14 -5.64 -20.10
C VAL A 266 9.48 -6.35 -19.88
N ASP A 267 9.99 -7.08 -20.88
CA ASP A 267 11.26 -7.78 -20.83
C ASP A 267 12.44 -6.92 -21.36
N SER A 268 12.14 -5.91 -22.18
CA SER A 268 13.11 -5.00 -22.78
C SER A 268 12.53 -3.58 -22.86
N PRO A 269 12.54 -2.82 -21.75
CA PRO A 269 11.88 -1.52 -21.64
C PRO A 269 12.69 -0.41 -22.31
N TYR A 270 12.71 -0.40 -23.64
CA TYR A 270 13.48 0.56 -24.43
C TYR A 270 12.82 1.93 -24.46
N LEU A 271 13.54 2.96 -24.01
CA LEU A 271 13.07 4.34 -23.95
C LEU A 271 13.91 5.26 -24.83
N TYR A 272 13.24 5.96 -25.73
CA TYR A 272 13.81 7.12 -26.41
C TYR A 272 13.71 8.35 -25.51
N LYS A 273 14.57 9.37 -25.76
CA LYS A 273 14.49 10.70 -25.14
C LYS A 273 14.00 11.71 -26.17
N VAL A 274 12.94 12.42 -25.84
CA VAL A 274 12.38 13.46 -26.71
C VAL A 274 12.66 14.82 -26.12
N TYR A 275 13.51 15.58 -26.83
CA TYR A 275 13.81 16.97 -26.51
C TYR A 275 12.87 17.90 -27.27
N SER A 276 12.08 18.69 -26.58
CA SER A 276 11.28 19.77 -27.18
C SER A 276 11.89 21.10 -26.79
N ARG A 277 12.43 21.82 -27.79
CA ARG A 277 13.13 23.09 -27.62
C ARG A 277 12.37 24.20 -28.30
N LEU A 278 12.20 25.30 -27.61
CA LEU A 278 11.69 26.53 -28.16
C LEU A 278 12.86 27.46 -28.48
N LYS A 279 13.04 27.85 -29.74
CA LYS A 279 14.14 28.67 -30.22
C LYS A 279 13.67 30.00 -30.81
N ASN A 280 14.41 31.06 -30.61
CA ASN A 280 14.17 32.31 -31.28
C ASN A 280 14.67 32.26 -32.78
N LYS A 281 14.46 33.33 -33.52
CA LYS A 281 14.87 33.43 -34.95
C LYS A 281 16.38 33.32 -35.18
N LYS A 282 17.20 33.55 -34.14
CA LYS A 282 18.69 33.40 -34.22
C LYS A 282 19.13 31.97 -33.91
N GLY A 283 18.20 31.08 -33.53
CA GLY A 283 18.49 29.70 -33.13
C GLY A 283 18.87 29.52 -31.66
N GLU A 284 18.82 30.59 -30.86
CA GLU A 284 19.06 30.52 -29.41
C GLU A 284 17.90 29.79 -28.73
N VAL A 285 18.20 28.83 -27.83
CA VAL A 285 17.19 28.05 -27.07
C VAL A 285 16.65 28.92 -25.94
N LEU A 286 15.36 29.18 -25.98
CA LEU A 286 14.63 29.94 -24.96
C LEU A 286 14.11 29.03 -23.84
N ASP A 287 13.68 27.82 -24.19
CA ASP A 287 13.14 26.84 -23.25
C ASP A 287 13.30 25.42 -23.80
N CYS A 288 13.38 24.43 -22.90
CA CYS A 288 13.52 23.03 -23.25
C CYS A 288 12.89 22.12 -22.20
N VAL A 289 12.18 21.09 -22.64
CA VAL A 289 11.75 19.98 -21.80
C VAL A 289 12.15 18.65 -22.42
N VAL A 290 12.33 17.62 -21.59
CA VAL A 290 12.69 16.28 -22.02
C VAL A 290 11.62 15.31 -21.51
N ASN A 291 11.10 14.48 -22.43
CA ASN A 291 10.11 13.46 -22.08
C ASN A 291 10.60 12.08 -22.51
N PRO A 292 10.25 11.00 -21.79
CA PRO A 292 10.45 9.65 -22.28
C PRO A 292 9.48 9.33 -23.42
N LEU A 293 9.89 8.39 -24.29
CA LEU A 293 9.01 7.82 -25.31
C LEU A 293 9.29 6.32 -25.42
N GLY A 294 8.29 5.50 -25.16
CA GLY A 294 8.29 4.05 -25.40
C GLY A 294 7.33 3.72 -26.54
N ILE A 295 7.86 3.16 -27.60
CA ILE A 295 7.05 2.76 -28.77
C ILE A 295 6.52 1.37 -28.53
N ARG A 296 5.20 1.20 -28.48
CA ARG A 296 4.53 -0.07 -28.27
C ARG A 296 3.12 -0.08 -28.83
N GLU A 297 2.63 -1.27 -29.09
CA GLU A 297 1.24 -1.53 -29.39
C GLU A 297 0.69 -2.60 -28.44
N TYR A 298 -0.57 -2.54 -28.11
CA TYR A 298 -1.21 -3.54 -27.26
C TYR A 298 -2.72 -3.57 -27.49
N HIS A 299 -3.32 -4.72 -27.14
CA HIS A 299 -4.76 -4.86 -27.12
C HIS A 299 -5.20 -5.86 -26.07
N PHE A 300 -6.46 -5.73 -25.67
CA PHE A 300 -7.16 -6.63 -24.77
C PHE A 300 -8.21 -7.40 -25.55
N ASP A 301 -8.27 -8.71 -25.32
CA ASP A 301 -9.27 -9.61 -25.89
C ASP A 301 -9.99 -10.31 -24.73
N ALA A 302 -11.35 -10.35 -24.80
CA ALA A 302 -12.17 -10.89 -23.71
C ALA A 302 -12.00 -12.40 -23.51
N GLU A 303 -11.57 -13.12 -24.54
CA GLU A 303 -11.38 -14.59 -24.51
C GLU A 303 -9.90 -14.98 -24.39
N LYS A 304 -9.03 -14.24 -25.10
CA LYS A 304 -7.62 -14.61 -25.29
C LYS A 304 -6.64 -13.84 -24.40
N GLY A 305 -7.13 -12.85 -23.63
CA GLY A 305 -6.32 -12.10 -22.70
C GLY A 305 -5.65 -10.85 -23.27
N PHE A 306 -4.45 -10.53 -22.81
CA PHE A 306 -3.72 -9.31 -23.17
C PHE A 306 -2.54 -9.61 -24.08
N PHE A 307 -2.31 -8.73 -25.07
CA PHE A 307 -1.20 -8.81 -26.00
C PHE A 307 -0.41 -7.51 -26.02
N LEU A 308 0.91 -7.64 -25.86
CA LEU A 308 1.87 -6.55 -26.00
C LEU A 308 2.81 -6.84 -27.18
N ASN A 309 2.90 -5.93 -28.15
CA ASN A 309 3.71 -6.10 -29.36
C ASN A 309 3.44 -7.42 -30.09
N GLY A 310 2.17 -7.84 -30.13
CA GLY A 310 1.73 -9.09 -30.72
C GLY A 310 1.97 -10.36 -29.89
N LYS A 311 2.59 -10.25 -28.70
CA LYS A 311 2.86 -11.39 -27.81
C LYS A 311 1.84 -11.43 -26.69
N TYR A 312 1.28 -12.63 -26.44
CA TYR A 312 0.44 -12.87 -25.27
C TYR A 312 1.20 -12.61 -23.96
N ARG A 313 0.54 -11.95 -23.03
CA ARG A 313 1.06 -11.68 -21.67
C ARG A 313 -0.08 -11.82 -20.67
N LYS A 314 0.14 -12.55 -19.58
CA LYS A 314 -0.73 -12.49 -18.40
C LYS A 314 -0.25 -11.35 -17.52
N LEU A 315 -1.15 -10.41 -17.18
CA LEU A 315 -0.80 -9.27 -16.33
C LEU A 315 -0.86 -9.70 -14.86
N ILE A 316 0.27 -9.93 -14.23
CA ILE A 316 0.35 -10.32 -12.80
C ILE A 316 1.18 -9.30 -12.05
N GLY A 317 0.62 -8.84 -10.93
CA GLY A 317 1.28 -7.88 -10.09
C GLY A 317 0.54 -7.56 -8.80
N THR A 318 0.69 -6.35 -8.34
CA THR A 318 0.09 -5.87 -7.10
C THR A 318 -0.56 -4.51 -7.29
N SER A 319 -1.47 -4.16 -6.38
CA SER A 319 -1.77 -2.77 -6.07
C SER A 319 -0.70 -2.21 -5.13
N ARG A 320 -0.59 -0.89 -5.01
CA ARG A 320 0.36 -0.25 -4.11
C ARG A 320 -0.24 0.97 -3.43
N HIS A 321 -0.17 1.00 -2.09
CA HIS A 321 -0.26 2.22 -1.29
C HIS A 321 1.15 2.77 -1.00
N GLN A 322 1.24 4.08 -0.74
CA GLN A 322 2.55 4.75 -0.63
C GLN A 322 3.02 4.99 0.81
N ASP A 323 2.36 4.40 1.79
CA ASP A 323 2.70 4.58 3.21
C ASP A 323 3.95 3.78 3.61
N TYR A 324 4.63 4.26 4.63
CA TYR A 324 5.78 3.60 5.22
C TYR A 324 5.78 3.81 6.74
N LYS A 325 6.26 2.82 7.48
CA LYS A 325 6.33 2.85 8.96
C LYS A 325 6.99 4.12 9.47
N GLY A 326 6.32 4.84 10.37
CA GLY A 326 6.78 6.07 11.01
C GLY A 326 6.87 7.30 10.11
N MET A 327 6.45 7.18 8.83
CA MET A 327 6.52 8.28 7.84
C MET A 327 5.17 8.62 7.22
N GLY A 328 4.16 7.75 7.40
CA GLY A 328 2.93 7.85 6.62
C GLY A 328 3.23 7.85 5.13
N ASN A 329 2.61 8.75 4.37
CA ASN A 329 2.81 8.87 2.92
C ASN A 329 3.88 9.90 2.50
N ALA A 330 4.58 10.51 3.47
CA ALA A 330 5.61 11.53 3.20
C ALA A 330 6.97 10.88 2.87
N LEU A 331 7.06 10.30 1.69
CA LEU A 331 8.19 9.50 1.26
C LEU A 331 9.12 10.25 0.31
N ARG A 332 10.42 9.96 0.39
CA ARG A 332 11.41 10.39 -0.59
C ARG A 332 11.45 9.43 -1.79
N ASP A 333 11.94 9.90 -2.90
CA ASP A 333 12.06 9.16 -4.16
C ASP A 333 12.66 7.76 -3.99
N GLU A 334 13.71 7.61 -3.18
CA GLU A 334 14.41 6.33 -2.99
C GLU A 334 13.49 5.24 -2.41
N MET A 335 12.50 5.64 -1.61
CA MET A 335 11.53 4.70 -1.02
C MET A 335 10.52 4.24 -2.07
N HIS A 336 10.05 5.13 -2.91
CA HIS A 336 9.21 4.79 -4.06
C HIS A 336 9.96 3.89 -5.05
N ILE A 337 11.23 4.21 -5.36
CA ILE A 337 12.10 3.40 -6.22
C ILE A 337 12.23 1.97 -5.67
N ARG A 338 12.48 1.82 -4.35
CA ARG A 338 12.59 0.51 -3.69
C ARG A 338 11.32 -0.32 -3.86
N ASP A 339 10.13 0.28 -3.72
CA ASP A 339 8.87 -0.44 -3.86
C ASP A 339 8.67 -0.98 -5.28
N ILE A 340 9.01 -0.18 -6.31
CA ILE A 340 8.88 -0.63 -7.69
C ILE A 340 9.92 -1.71 -8.03
N GLN A 341 11.13 -1.61 -7.46
CA GLN A 341 12.14 -2.67 -7.54
C GLN A 341 11.65 -3.96 -6.87
N LEU A 342 11.04 -3.88 -5.68
CA LEU A 342 10.44 -5.04 -5.01
C LEU A 342 9.35 -5.69 -5.87
N SER A 343 8.48 -4.91 -6.49
CA SER A 343 7.46 -5.43 -7.40
C SER A 343 8.11 -6.15 -8.60
N LYS A 344 9.12 -5.56 -9.22
CA LYS A 344 9.84 -6.20 -10.35
C LYS A 344 10.61 -7.44 -9.91
N ASP A 345 11.28 -7.40 -8.76
CA ASP A 345 12.01 -8.53 -8.17
C ASP A 345 11.11 -9.72 -7.84
N MET A 346 9.84 -9.47 -7.52
CA MET A 346 8.83 -10.51 -7.32
C MET A 346 8.51 -11.25 -8.63
N GLY A 347 8.82 -10.67 -9.77
CA GLY A 347 8.48 -11.19 -11.09
C GLY A 347 7.24 -10.53 -11.70
N SER A 348 6.71 -9.49 -11.10
CA SER A 348 5.57 -8.74 -11.63
C SER A 348 5.88 -8.10 -12.97
N ASN A 349 4.85 -8.02 -13.81
CA ASN A 349 4.86 -7.24 -15.06
C ASN A 349 3.78 -6.15 -15.08
N PHE A 350 3.01 -6.02 -13.99
CA PHE A 350 1.93 -5.05 -13.85
C PHE A 350 1.90 -4.44 -12.45
N LEU A 351 1.53 -3.14 -12.36
CA LEU A 351 1.27 -2.44 -11.10
C LEU A 351 -0.05 -1.67 -11.22
N ARG A 352 -0.98 -1.91 -10.32
CA ARG A 352 -2.15 -1.06 -10.14
C ARG A 352 -1.80 0.09 -9.20
N VAL A 353 -1.75 1.29 -9.75
CA VAL A 353 -1.48 2.53 -8.99
C VAL A 353 -2.79 2.99 -8.36
N ALA A 354 -3.12 2.38 -7.22
CA ALA A 354 -4.41 2.51 -6.56
C ALA A 354 -4.27 3.20 -5.19
N HIS A 355 -5.29 3.96 -4.77
CA HIS A 355 -6.52 4.32 -5.53
C HIS A 355 -6.42 5.74 -6.08
N TYR A 356 -5.21 6.23 -6.33
CA TYR A 356 -4.90 7.63 -6.68
C TYR A 356 -3.58 7.72 -7.45
N PRO A 357 -3.37 8.78 -8.25
CA PRO A 357 -2.07 9.03 -8.87
C PRO A 357 -0.98 9.14 -7.80
N GLN A 358 0.13 8.44 -8.02
CA GLN A 358 1.26 8.42 -7.10
C GLN A 358 2.38 9.33 -7.57
N ASP A 359 3.47 9.35 -6.81
CA ASP A 359 4.64 10.15 -7.10
C ASP A 359 5.16 9.92 -8.54
N PRO A 360 5.61 10.96 -9.27
CA PRO A 360 6.10 10.82 -10.63
C PRO A 360 7.24 9.79 -10.78
N VAL A 361 8.08 9.61 -9.75
CA VAL A 361 9.18 8.63 -9.78
C VAL A 361 8.68 7.20 -9.88
N VAL A 362 7.48 6.90 -9.37
CA VAL A 362 6.83 5.58 -9.49
C VAL A 362 6.65 5.21 -10.97
N MET A 363 6.07 6.14 -11.74
CA MET A 363 5.82 5.93 -13.17
C MET A 363 7.12 5.85 -13.97
N GLN A 364 8.10 6.70 -13.65
CA GLN A 364 9.43 6.67 -14.26
C GLN A 364 10.12 5.32 -14.02
N MET A 365 9.98 4.75 -12.83
CA MET A 365 10.54 3.43 -12.50
C MET A 365 9.79 2.30 -13.20
N CYS A 366 8.46 2.37 -13.32
CA CYS A 366 7.68 1.40 -14.11
C CYS A 366 8.12 1.40 -15.57
N ASP A 367 8.32 2.58 -16.16
CA ASP A 367 8.86 2.73 -17.54
C ASP A 367 10.24 2.08 -17.70
N LYS A 368 11.15 2.32 -16.73
CA LYS A 368 12.55 1.85 -16.78
C LYS A 368 12.68 0.35 -16.52
N LEU A 369 11.83 -0.21 -15.65
CA LEU A 369 11.91 -1.61 -15.24
C LEU A 369 10.97 -2.54 -16.05
N GLY A 370 10.12 -1.98 -16.90
CA GLY A 370 9.17 -2.76 -17.70
C GLY A 370 8.02 -3.31 -16.86
N LEU A 371 7.32 -2.42 -16.17
CA LEU A 371 6.05 -2.70 -15.51
C LEU A 371 4.94 -1.93 -16.23
N LEU A 372 3.94 -2.63 -16.73
CA LEU A 372 2.71 -1.98 -17.21
C LEU A 372 1.89 -1.48 -16.02
N THR A 373 1.06 -0.45 -16.23
CA THR A 373 0.30 0.14 -15.12
C THR A 373 -1.13 0.52 -15.49
N SER A 374 -1.98 0.49 -14.47
CA SER A 374 -3.22 1.29 -14.40
C SER A 374 -3.03 2.42 -13.41
N VAL A 375 -3.52 3.61 -13.75
CA VAL A 375 -3.57 4.77 -12.84
C VAL A 375 -5.02 5.16 -12.65
N GLU A 376 -5.42 5.49 -11.40
CA GLU A 376 -6.82 5.79 -11.09
C GLU A 376 -7.00 7.08 -10.28
N ILE A 377 -8.19 7.69 -10.41
CA ILE A 377 -8.61 8.79 -9.55
C ILE A 377 -9.40 8.25 -8.34
N PRO A 378 -9.36 8.93 -7.19
CA PRO A 378 -9.79 8.37 -5.91
C PRO A 378 -11.31 8.46 -5.66
N ILE A 379 -12.15 8.05 -6.60
CA ILE A 379 -13.59 7.90 -6.35
C ILE A 379 -13.81 6.51 -5.74
N VAL A 380 -13.86 6.44 -4.40
CA VAL A 380 -13.88 5.18 -3.65
C VAL A 380 -15.14 5.07 -2.78
N ASN A 381 -15.75 3.90 -2.71
CA ASN A 381 -16.87 3.48 -1.86
C ASN A 381 -18.23 4.17 -2.14
N ALA A 382 -18.26 5.46 -2.42
CA ALA A 382 -19.48 6.25 -2.57
C ALA A 382 -19.24 7.53 -3.40
N ILE A 383 -20.33 8.18 -3.78
CA ILE A 383 -20.36 9.53 -4.38
C ILE A 383 -21.24 10.46 -3.57
N THR A 384 -21.08 11.78 -3.74
CA THR A 384 -22.13 12.75 -3.47
C THR A 384 -22.82 13.17 -4.74
N GLN A 385 -24.10 13.55 -4.64
CA GLN A 385 -24.94 13.88 -5.79
C GLN A 385 -24.82 15.38 -6.20
N SER A 386 -23.75 16.06 -5.73
CA SER A 386 -23.52 17.46 -6.02
C SER A 386 -22.86 17.68 -7.38
N ARG A 387 -23.15 18.80 -8.01
CA ARG A 387 -22.46 19.21 -9.23
C ARG A 387 -20.97 19.50 -8.96
N ALA A 388 -20.66 20.09 -7.80
CA ALA A 388 -19.30 20.40 -7.42
C ALA A 388 -18.42 19.13 -7.28
N PHE A 389 -18.96 18.06 -6.71
CA PHE A 389 -18.27 16.75 -6.67
C PHE A 389 -18.00 16.20 -8.08
N MET A 390 -18.99 16.23 -8.97
CA MET A 390 -18.80 15.78 -10.35
C MET A 390 -17.72 16.59 -11.08
N ASP A 391 -17.73 17.92 -10.93
CA ASP A 391 -16.75 18.79 -11.55
C ASP A 391 -15.34 18.53 -10.99
N ASN A 392 -15.20 18.28 -9.68
CA ASN A 392 -13.94 17.88 -9.05
C ASN A 392 -13.43 16.53 -9.58
N CYS A 393 -14.31 15.54 -9.74
CA CYS A 393 -13.93 14.23 -10.30
C CYS A 393 -13.42 14.36 -11.75
N VAL A 394 -14.08 15.18 -12.57
CA VAL A 394 -13.68 15.45 -13.97
C VAL A 394 -12.35 16.18 -14.03
N GLU A 395 -12.09 17.13 -13.12
CA GLU A 395 -10.82 17.86 -13.03
C GLU A 395 -9.68 16.91 -12.62
N GLN A 396 -9.86 16.10 -11.56
CA GLN A 396 -8.87 15.11 -11.15
C GLN A 396 -8.55 14.09 -12.27
N ALA A 397 -9.57 13.68 -13.05
CA ALA A 397 -9.36 12.80 -14.21
C ALA A 397 -8.54 13.50 -15.30
N THR A 398 -8.79 14.79 -15.52
CA THR A 398 -8.06 15.60 -16.49
C THR A 398 -6.59 15.75 -16.11
N GLU A 399 -6.31 16.07 -14.84
CA GLU A 399 -4.97 16.14 -14.27
C GLU A 399 -4.25 14.79 -14.39
N MET A 400 -4.88 13.70 -13.99
CA MET A 400 -4.34 12.34 -14.08
C MET A 400 -3.89 12.02 -15.50
N VAL A 401 -4.74 12.26 -16.50
CA VAL A 401 -4.43 11.95 -17.90
C VAL A 401 -3.27 12.79 -18.41
N TYR A 402 -3.28 14.09 -18.19
CA TYR A 402 -2.22 14.97 -18.69
C TYR A 402 -0.88 14.75 -17.99
N GLN A 403 -0.87 14.54 -16.67
CA GLN A 403 0.36 14.34 -15.90
C GLN A 403 1.02 13.00 -16.20
N ASN A 404 0.23 11.96 -16.52
CA ASN A 404 0.74 10.63 -16.80
C ASN A 404 0.76 10.26 -18.28
N HIS A 405 0.51 11.20 -19.20
CA HIS A 405 0.38 10.95 -20.63
C HIS A 405 1.60 10.31 -21.27
N ASN A 406 2.80 10.78 -20.92
CA ASN A 406 4.03 10.38 -21.62
C ASN A 406 4.66 9.10 -21.09
N TYR A 407 4.12 8.49 -20.03
CA TYR A 407 4.64 7.23 -19.50
C TYR A 407 4.16 6.04 -20.34
N PRO A 408 5.07 5.32 -21.05
CA PRO A 408 4.70 4.14 -21.82
C PRO A 408 4.19 2.97 -20.96
N SER A 409 4.54 2.90 -19.69
CA SER A 409 4.00 1.92 -18.74
C SER A 409 2.48 2.02 -18.58
N VAL A 410 1.89 3.22 -18.65
CA VAL A 410 0.45 3.41 -18.48
C VAL A 410 -0.31 2.89 -19.69
N ILE A 411 -1.20 1.92 -19.47
CA ILE A 411 -2.07 1.31 -20.48
C ILE A 411 -3.55 1.38 -20.12
N ILE A 412 -3.88 1.65 -18.87
CA ILE A 412 -5.25 1.70 -18.34
C ILE A 412 -5.44 2.97 -17.51
N TRP A 413 -6.55 3.67 -17.74
CA TRP A 413 -7.10 4.72 -16.89
C TRP A 413 -8.28 4.15 -16.09
N ALA A 414 -8.17 4.10 -14.76
CA ALA A 414 -9.27 3.71 -13.90
C ALA A 414 -9.86 4.94 -13.20
N TYR A 415 -11.15 4.90 -12.87
CA TYR A 415 -11.79 6.11 -12.35
C TYR A 415 -12.76 5.92 -11.19
N MET A 416 -13.03 4.72 -10.78
CA MET A 416 -13.85 4.43 -9.60
C MET A 416 -13.37 3.12 -9.00
N ASN A 417 -13.44 3.01 -7.67
CA ASN A 417 -13.22 1.75 -6.98
C ASN A 417 -14.36 1.46 -6.01
N GLU A 418 -15.00 0.30 -6.17
CA GLU A 418 -16.04 -0.19 -5.26
C GLU A 418 -17.10 0.87 -4.90
N VAL A 419 -17.44 1.74 -5.84
CA VAL A 419 -18.24 2.96 -5.63
C VAL A 419 -19.66 2.71 -5.10
N LEU A 420 -20.08 1.44 -5.05
CA LEU A 420 -21.35 0.97 -4.48
C LEU A 420 -21.15 0.06 -3.26
N LEU A 421 -19.93 0.05 -2.66
CA LEU A 421 -19.68 -0.73 -1.46
C LEU A 421 -20.38 -0.14 -0.24
N ARG A 422 -20.45 1.20 -0.14
CA ARG A 422 -21.04 1.94 0.99
C ARG A 422 -21.87 3.14 0.54
N PRO A 423 -22.88 2.91 -0.29
CA PRO A 423 -23.73 3.98 -0.77
C PRO A 423 -24.54 4.59 0.39
N PRO A 424 -24.67 5.93 0.48
CA PRO A 424 -25.29 6.61 1.60
C PRO A 424 -26.84 6.64 1.48
N PHE A 425 -27.47 5.65 0.89
CA PHE A 425 -28.92 5.57 0.79
C PHE A 425 -29.45 4.38 1.60
N ASN A 426 -30.70 4.52 2.09
CA ASN A 426 -31.39 3.39 2.70
C ASN A 426 -31.76 2.38 1.59
N PRO A 427 -31.30 1.10 1.64
CA PRO A 427 -31.62 0.08 0.65
C PRO A 427 -33.11 -0.13 0.40
N ASP A 428 -33.95 0.08 1.43
CA ASP A 428 -35.41 -0.07 1.36
C ASP A 428 -36.11 1.15 0.73
N ASN A 429 -35.42 2.28 0.60
CA ASN A 429 -35.94 3.48 -0.04
C ASN A 429 -35.67 3.46 -1.56
N LYS A 430 -36.59 2.84 -2.31
CA LYS A 430 -36.46 2.69 -3.76
C LYS A 430 -36.26 4.01 -4.53
N LYS A 431 -36.86 5.11 -4.06
CA LYS A 431 -36.73 6.42 -4.69
C LYS A 431 -35.33 6.98 -4.54
N GLU A 432 -34.83 7.00 -3.30
CA GLU A 432 -33.49 7.47 -2.98
C GLU A 432 -32.43 6.65 -3.70
N ARG A 433 -32.57 5.31 -3.71
CA ARG A 433 -31.71 4.41 -4.47
C ARG A 433 -31.71 4.76 -5.97
N ALA A 434 -32.85 4.94 -6.59
CA ALA A 434 -32.94 5.26 -8.02
C ALA A 434 -32.31 6.63 -8.36
N GLU A 435 -32.50 7.64 -7.50
CA GLU A 435 -31.88 8.96 -7.64
C GLU A 435 -30.34 8.87 -7.51
N TYR A 436 -29.86 8.11 -6.56
CA TYR A 436 -28.43 7.86 -6.37
C TYR A 436 -27.81 7.14 -7.57
N MET A 437 -28.42 6.04 -8.05
CA MET A 437 -27.95 5.30 -9.22
C MET A 437 -27.90 6.19 -10.48
N LYS A 438 -28.91 7.04 -10.68
CA LYS A 438 -28.91 8.00 -11.77
C LYS A 438 -27.75 9.00 -11.67
N SER A 439 -27.50 9.56 -10.50
CA SER A 439 -26.39 10.49 -10.25
C SER A 439 -25.03 9.81 -10.44
N LEU A 440 -24.89 8.58 -9.97
CA LEU A 440 -23.69 7.78 -10.18
C LEU A 440 -23.42 7.53 -11.67
N HIS A 441 -24.45 7.15 -12.44
CA HIS A 441 -24.32 6.97 -13.89
C HIS A 441 -23.90 8.26 -14.59
N GLN A 442 -24.44 9.42 -14.18
CA GLN A 442 -24.08 10.72 -14.75
C GLN A 442 -22.61 11.07 -14.48
N ILE A 443 -22.14 10.88 -13.24
CA ILE A 443 -20.74 11.16 -12.85
C ILE A 443 -19.79 10.21 -13.59
N ALA A 444 -20.09 8.90 -13.60
CA ALA A 444 -19.28 7.92 -14.31
C ALA A 444 -19.18 8.22 -15.81
N SER A 445 -20.32 8.57 -16.45
CA SER A 445 -20.36 8.95 -17.87
C SER A 445 -19.56 10.22 -18.17
N ALA A 446 -19.61 11.23 -17.29
CA ALA A 446 -18.87 12.48 -17.46
C ALA A 446 -17.36 12.23 -17.36
N VAL A 447 -16.92 11.45 -16.37
CA VAL A 447 -15.51 11.11 -16.18
C VAL A 447 -14.99 10.23 -17.33
N GLU A 448 -15.74 9.20 -17.74
CA GLU A 448 -15.37 8.34 -18.88
C GLU A 448 -15.23 9.15 -20.18
N ALA A 449 -16.22 10.00 -20.47
CA ALA A 449 -16.19 10.86 -21.66
C ALA A 449 -15.00 11.82 -21.65
N GLN A 450 -14.68 12.41 -20.49
CA GLN A 450 -13.52 13.29 -20.34
C GLN A 450 -12.21 12.55 -20.61
N ILE A 451 -11.99 11.40 -19.96
CA ILE A 451 -10.79 10.58 -20.17
C ILE A 451 -10.63 10.23 -21.66
N ARG A 452 -11.70 9.72 -22.30
CA ARG A 452 -11.63 9.34 -23.72
C ARG A 452 -11.41 10.53 -24.65
N SER A 453 -11.93 11.71 -24.31
CA SER A 453 -11.71 12.93 -25.11
C SER A 453 -10.24 13.36 -25.10
N LEU A 454 -9.55 13.11 -23.99
CA LEU A 454 -8.14 13.47 -23.79
C LEU A 454 -7.18 12.38 -24.33
N ASN A 455 -7.56 11.12 -24.16
CA ASN A 455 -6.72 9.99 -24.58
C ASN A 455 -7.61 8.77 -24.94
N SER A 456 -7.94 8.64 -26.21
CA SER A 456 -8.80 7.55 -26.70
C SER A 456 -8.05 6.23 -26.99
N GLU A 457 -6.72 6.18 -26.78
CA GLU A 457 -5.89 5.05 -27.15
C GLU A 457 -5.64 4.10 -26.00
N ARG A 458 -5.70 4.62 -24.77
CA ARG A 458 -5.58 3.81 -23.58
C ARG A 458 -6.96 3.33 -23.15
N TYR A 459 -6.98 2.14 -22.56
CA TYR A 459 -8.23 1.54 -22.11
C TYR A 459 -8.71 2.19 -20.82
N THR A 460 -10.02 2.21 -20.62
CA THR A 460 -10.65 2.62 -19.37
C THR A 460 -11.09 1.41 -18.57
N MET A 461 -11.06 1.49 -17.24
CA MET A 461 -11.41 0.40 -16.32
C MET A 461 -12.24 0.90 -15.14
N LEU A 462 -13.20 0.07 -14.72
CA LEU A 462 -13.98 0.26 -13.49
C LEU A 462 -13.76 -0.94 -12.55
N PRO A 463 -13.03 -0.79 -11.43
CA PRO A 463 -12.96 -1.80 -10.37
C PRO A 463 -14.25 -1.88 -9.55
N CYS A 464 -14.90 -3.04 -9.57
CA CYS A 464 -16.14 -3.35 -8.87
C CYS A 464 -15.88 -4.31 -7.70
N HIS A 465 -16.64 -4.25 -6.61
CA HIS A 465 -16.68 -5.36 -5.66
C HIS A 465 -17.45 -6.56 -6.23
N SER A 466 -17.41 -7.69 -5.54
CA SER A 466 -17.93 -8.97 -6.05
C SER A 466 -19.41 -9.02 -6.43
N ALA A 467 -20.24 -8.07 -5.96
CA ALA A 467 -21.67 -8.01 -6.31
C ALA A 467 -21.88 -7.22 -7.60
N SER A 468 -21.64 -7.84 -8.75
CA SER A 468 -21.71 -7.22 -10.10
C SER A 468 -23.08 -6.62 -10.44
N GLN A 469 -24.17 -7.23 -9.98
CA GLN A 469 -25.55 -6.87 -10.34
C GLN A 469 -25.92 -5.43 -9.96
N ILE A 470 -25.40 -4.91 -8.82
CA ILE A 470 -25.70 -3.53 -8.41
C ILE A 470 -25.04 -2.50 -9.34
N TYR A 471 -23.89 -2.84 -9.94
CA TYR A 471 -23.21 -2.00 -10.94
C TYR A 471 -23.92 -2.03 -12.28
N GLN A 472 -24.49 -3.19 -12.67
CA GLN A 472 -25.36 -3.29 -13.85
C GLN A 472 -26.65 -2.48 -13.67
N GLU A 473 -27.28 -2.55 -12.49
CA GLU A 473 -28.44 -1.73 -12.18
C GLU A 473 -28.17 -0.23 -12.33
N ALA A 474 -26.98 0.20 -11.92
CA ALA A 474 -26.53 1.58 -12.12
C ALA A 474 -26.17 1.90 -13.58
N GLY A 475 -26.09 0.91 -14.48
CA GLY A 475 -25.72 1.04 -15.88
C GLY A 475 -24.28 1.47 -16.12
N ILE A 476 -23.38 1.29 -15.13
CA ILE A 476 -22.00 1.75 -15.23
C ILE A 476 -21.01 0.68 -15.69
N THR A 477 -21.41 -0.58 -15.79
CA THR A 477 -20.59 -1.66 -16.33
C THR A 477 -20.36 -1.56 -17.84
N GLU A 478 -21.24 -0.87 -18.55
CA GLU A 478 -21.14 -0.68 -20.00
C GLU A 478 -20.21 0.47 -20.40
N LEU A 479 -19.95 1.41 -19.49
CA LEU A 479 -19.17 2.61 -19.79
C LEU A 479 -17.69 2.30 -20.07
N PRO A 480 -16.94 1.59 -19.18
CA PRO A 480 -15.52 1.34 -19.37
C PRO A 480 -15.26 0.27 -20.43
N MET A 481 -14.05 0.27 -20.96
CA MET A 481 -13.60 -0.75 -21.93
C MET A 481 -13.27 -2.08 -21.25
N LEU A 482 -12.82 -2.04 -19.99
CA LEU A 482 -12.43 -3.18 -19.17
C LEU A 482 -13.23 -3.18 -17.86
N LEU A 483 -13.47 -4.36 -17.30
CA LEU A 483 -14.04 -4.51 -15.96
C LEU A 483 -13.00 -5.11 -15.01
N GLY A 484 -12.84 -4.49 -13.86
CA GLY A 484 -12.09 -5.01 -12.74
C GLY A 484 -13.01 -5.55 -11.65
N PHE A 485 -12.60 -6.61 -10.96
CA PHE A 485 -13.32 -7.15 -9.82
C PHE A 485 -12.41 -7.36 -8.63
N ASN A 486 -12.85 -6.90 -7.46
CA ASN A 486 -12.20 -7.14 -6.18
C ASN A 486 -12.85 -8.40 -5.58
N LEU A 487 -12.08 -9.50 -5.52
CA LEU A 487 -12.59 -10.82 -5.15
C LEU A 487 -11.85 -11.35 -3.92
N TYR A 488 -12.58 -11.58 -2.85
CA TYR A 488 -12.05 -12.02 -1.56
C TYR A 488 -12.74 -13.29 -1.04
N ASN A 489 -13.10 -14.22 -1.95
CA ASN A 489 -13.67 -15.50 -1.58
C ASN A 489 -12.71 -16.25 -0.64
N GLY A 490 -13.24 -16.79 0.46
CA GLY A 490 -12.41 -17.43 1.49
C GLY A 490 -11.72 -16.48 2.46
N TRP A 491 -11.84 -15.15 2.29
CA TRP A 491 -11.43 -14.15 3.28
C TRP A 491 -12.64 -13.42 3.86
N TYR A 492 -13.24 -12.44 3.18
CA TYR A 492 -14.41 -11.72 3.70
C TYR A 492 -15.71 -12.53 3.63
N GLY A 493 -15.82 -13.52 2.78
CA GLY A 493 -17.00 -14.37 2.64
C GLY A 493 -16.72 -15.68 1.91
N GLY A 494 -17.63 -16.64 2.01
CA GLY A 494 -17.52 -17.91 1.34
C GLY A 494 -16.32 -18.77 1.77
N ASN A 495 -15.91 -19.65 0.87
CA ASN A 495 -14.72 -20.48 0.97
C ASN A 495 -13.79 -20.21 -0.22
N LEU A 496 -12.61 -20.82 -0.24
CA LEU A 496 -11.65 -20.63 -1.32
C LEU A 496 -12.18 -21.15 -2.66
N ASP A 497 -12.82 -22.32 -2.68
CA ASP A 497 -13.37 -22.96 -3.90
C ASP A 497 -14.45 -22.10 -4.59
N GLY A 498 -15.12 -21.19 -3.85
CA GLY A 498 -16.07 -20.23 -4.43
C GLY A 498 -15.40 -19.16 -5.31
N PHE A 499 -14.07 -19.13 -5.36
CA PHE A 499 -13.35 -18.21 -6.25
C PHE A 499 -13.47 -18.63 -7.71
N GLU A 500 -13.26 -19.92 -8.01
CA GLU A 500 -13.39 -20.47 -9.36
C GLU A 500 -14.81 -20.30 -9.89
N GLU A 501 -15.81 -20.61 -9.05
CA GLU A 501 -17.22 -20.44 -9.40
C GLU A 501 -17.52 -18.99 -9.76
N LYS A 502 -16.95 -18.04 -8.99
CA LYS A 502 -17.14 -16.61 -9.25
C LYS A 502 -16.46 -16.14 -10.55
N LEU A 503 -15.30 -16.67 -10.89
CA LEU A 503 -14.64 -16.36 -12.16
C LEU A 503 -15.48 -16.81 -13.37
N GLU A 504 -16.01 -18.04 -13.32
CA GLU A 504 -16.91 -18.58 -14.37
C GLU A 504 -18.21 -17.80 -14.47
N GLU A 505 -18.81 -17.40 -13.34
CA GLU A 505 -20.00 -16.56 -13.27
C GLU A 505 -19.76 -15.22 -13.98
N LEU A 506 -18.67 -14.51 -13.61
CA LEU A 506 -18.34 -13.21 -14.19
C LEU A 506 -18.03 -13.27 -15.68
N HIS A 507 -17.32 -14.30 -16.14
CA HIS A 507 -17.05 -14.50 -17.55
C HIS A 507 -18.35 -14.74 -18.36
N LYS A 508 -19.25 -15.51 -17.81
CA LYS A 508 -20.57 -15.75 -18.41
C LYS A 508 -21.46 -14.49 -18.40
N GLU A 509 -21.35 -13.68 -17.34
CA GLU A 509 -22.12 -12.43 -17.19
C GLU A 509 -21.62 -11.34 -18.14
N PHE A 510 -20.30 -11.26 -18.38
CA PHE A 510 -19.65 -10.24 -19.21
C PHE A 510 -18.81 -10.84 -20.35
N PRO A 511 -19.38 -11.61 -21.28
CA PRO A 511 -18.61 -12.39 -22.26
C PRO A 511 -17.82 -11.53 -23.27
N HIS A 512 -18.15 -10.24 -23.38
CA HIS A 512 -17.50 -9.32 -24.33
C HIS A 512 -16.58 -8.32 -23.66
N LYS A 513 -16.42 -8.36 -22.33
CA LYS A 513 -15.56 -7.45 -21.57
C LYS A 513 -14.29 -8.19 -21.13
N PRO A 514 -13.11 -7.68 -21.44
CA PRO A 514 -11.88 -8.22 -20.81
C PRO A 514 -11.95 -8.00 -19.30
N LEU A 515 -11.71 -9.07 -18.52
CA LEU A 515 -11.85 -9.09 -17.07
C LEU A 515 -10.49 -9.09 -16.37
N LEU A 516 -10.34 -8.25 -15.35
CA LEU A 516 -9.19 -8.24 -14.45
C LEU A 516 -9.64 -8.50 -13.00
N ILE A 517 -8.82 -9.21 -12.25
CA ILE A 517 -8.98 -9.29 -10.79
C ILE A 517 -8.16 -8.16 -10.18
N THR A 518 -8.85 -7.07 -9.86
CA THR A 518 -8.19 -5.83 -9.42
C THR A 518 -7.73 -5.88 -7.98
N GLU A 519 -8.35 -6.75 -7.17
CA GLU A 519 -7.90 -7.01 -5.80
C GLU A 519 -8.23 -8.44 -5.37
N TYR A 520 -7.30 -9.06 -4.66
CA TYR A 520 -7.45 -10.27 -3.85
C TYR A 520 -6.32 -10.34 -2.84
N GLY A 521 -6.55 -10.99 -1.70
CA GLY A 521 -5.55 -11.11 -0.65
C GLY A 521 -6.18 -11.49 0.70
N ALA A 522 -5.36 -11.95 1.61
CA ALA A 522 -5.71 -12.22 3.00
C ALA A 522 -4.77 -11.48 3.93
N ASP A 523 -5.29 -10.97 5.05
CA ASP A 523 -4.46 -10.30 6.05
C ASP A 523 -3.53 -11.30 6.75
N VAL A 524 -2.24 -10.93 6.92
CA VAL A 524 -1.20 -11.74 7.53
C VAL A 524 -0.39 -10.92 8.52
N ASP A 525 -0.46 -11.30 9.79
CA ASP A 525 0.49 -10.86 10.82
C ASP A 525 1.62 -11.88 10.93
N THR A 526 2.85 -11.48 10.60
CA THR A 526 4.02 -12.38 10.59
C THR A 526 4.42 -12.92 11.96
N ARG A 527 3.77 -12.49 13.03
CA ARG A 527 3.93 -13.00 14.39
C ARG A 527 2.98 -14.15 14.71
N ILE A 528 1.94 -14.35 13.87
CA ILE A 528 0.89 -15.35 14.10
C ILE A 528 1.08 -16.55 13.17
N HIS A 529 1.01 -17.75 13.75
CA HIS A 529 1.17 -19.01 13.04
C HIS A 529 0.08 -20.01 13.39
N SER A 530 -0.29 -20.89 12.46
CA SER A 530 -1.31 -21.92 12.68
C SER A 530 -1.04 -23.16 11.84
N PHE A 531 -1.14 -24.34 12.44
CA PHE A 531 -1.08 -25.63 11.71
C PHE A 531 -2.48 -26.14 11.31
N SER A 532 -3.52 -25.39 11.67
CA SER A 532 -4.90 -25.58 11.21
C SER A 532 -5.47 -24.22 10.82
N PRO A 533 -4.88 -23.59 9.79
CA PRO A 533 -5.20 -22.22 9.44
C PRO A 533 -6.66 -22.09 9.01
N VAL A 534 -7.30 -21.03 9.49
CA VAL A 534 -8.70 -20.74 9.16
C VAL A 534 -8.85 -19.24 8.84
N ARG A 535 -9.88 -18.93 8.11
CA ARG A 535 -10.24 -17.53 7.75
C ARG A 535 -10.26 -16.63 8.98
N PHE A 536 -9.64 -15.45 8.87
CA PHE A 536 -9.48 -14.45 9.93
C PHE A 536 -8.64 -14.90 11.15
N ASP A 537 -7.77 -15.89 11.00
CA ASP A 537 -6.79 -16.19 12.05
C ASP A 537 -5.51 -15.36 11.93
N PHE A 538 -5.36 -14.63 10.82
CA PHE A 538 -4.22 -13.77 10.46
C PHE A 538 -2.87 -14.49 10.39
N SER A 539 -2.87 -15.82 10.36
CA SER A 539 -1.62 -16.59 10.33
C SER A 539 -0.90 -16.51 8.99
N CYS A 540 0.41 -16.62 9.03
CA CYS A 540 1.25 -16.77 7.83
C CYS A 540 0.77 -17.93 6.96
N GLU A 541 0.37 -19.03 7.59
CA GLU A 541 -0.04 -20.25 6.93
C GLU A 541 -1.39 -20.09 6.21
N PHE A 542 -2.34 -19.29 6.76
CA PHE A 542 -3.57 -19.00 6.03
C PHE A 542 -3.29 -18.13 4.80
N GLY A 543 -2.45 -17.10 4.94
CA GLY A 543 -2.03 -16.29 3.79
C GLY A 543 -1.37 -17.13 2.70
N SER A 544 -0.53 -18.10 3.09
CA SER A 544 0.08 -19.05 2.18
C SER A 544 -0.97 -19.89 1.43
N VAL A 545 -1.89 -20.53 2.16
CA VAL A 545 -2.98 -21.34 1.57
C VAL A 545 -3.85 -20.51 0.63
N TYR A 546 -4.15 -19.27 0.99
CA TYR A 546 -4.94 -18.37 0.17
C TYR A 546 -4.27 -18.10 -1.19
N HIS A 547 -3.01 -17.71 -1.19
CA HIS A 547 -2.28 -17.39 -2.42
C HIS A 547 -1.90 -18.63 -3.24
N GLU A 548 -1.62 -19.77 -2.58
CA GLU A 548 -1.41 -21.08 -3.22
C GLU A 548 -2.66 -21.56 -3.98
N HIS A 549 -3.85 -21.17 -3.52
CA HIS A 549 -5.11 -21.47 -4.19
C HIS A 549 -5.39 -20.50 -5.35
N TYR A 550 -5.30 -19.20 -5.10
CA TYR A 550 -5.73 -18.15 -6.03
C TYR A 550 -4.85 -18.05 -7.29
N LEU A 551 -3.51 -18.03 -7.10
CA LEU A 551 -2.60 -17.74 -8.21
C LEU A 551 -2.66 -18.79 -9.32
N PRO A 552 -2.65 -20.11 -9.05
CA PRO A 552 -2.81 -21.13 -10.11
C PRO A 552 -4.14 -20.99 -10.86
N GLU A 553 -5.24 -20.70 -10.15
CA GLU A 553 -6.57 -20.57 -10.77
C GLU A 553 -6.65 -19.36 -11.71
N ILE A 554 -5.99 -18.27 -11.37
CA ILE A 554 -5.85 -17.10 -12.24
C ILE A 554 -5.00 -17.44 -13.47
N LEU A 555 -3.88 -18.13 -13.29
CA LEU A 555 -2.94 -18.45 -14.39
C LEU A 555 -3.53 -19.41 -15.42
N LYS A 556 -4.45 -20.28 -15.03
CA LYS A 556 -5.10 -21.26 -15.91
C LYS A 556 -6.13 -20.67 -16.88
N ARG A 557 -6.63 -19.46 -16.64
CA ARG A 557 -7.78 -18.89 -17.37
C ARG A 557 -7.37 -17.72 -18.25
N ASP A 558 -7.26 -17.91 -19.55
CA ASP A 558 -6.81 -16.85 -20.47
C ASP A 558 -7.78 -15.65 -20.51
N TYR A 559 -9.08 -15.88 -20.35
CA TYR A 559 -10.10 -14.82 -20.29
C TYR A 559 -9.96 -13.90 -19.05
N ILE A 560 -9.24 -14.31 -18.00
CA ILE A 560 -8.78 -13.39 -16.95
C ILE A 560 -7.50 -12.74 -17.43
N VAL A 561 -7.60 -11.52 -17.90
CA VAL A 561 -6.50 -10.79 -18.53
C VAL A 561 -5.32 -10.56 -17.57
N GLY A 562 -5.65 -10.35 -16.29
CA GLY A 562 -4.64 -10.13 -15.26
C GLY A 562 -5.20 -10.08 -13.85
N ALA A 563 -4.30 -10.08 -12.88
CA ALA A 563 -4.66 -10.04 -11.48
C ALA A 563 -3.64 -9.28 -10.62
N MET A 564 -4.12 -8.49 -9.68
CA MET A 564 -3.33 -7.66 -8.78
C MET A 564 -3.64 -8.00 -7.33
N VAL A 565 -2.61 -8.42 -6.61
CA VAL A 565 -2.72 -8.66 -5.17
C VAL A 565 -3.02 -7.34 -4.46
N TRP A 566 -3.95 -7.35 -3.57
CA TRP A 566 -4.13 -6.32 -2.57
C TRP A 566 -3.39 -6.70 -1.30
N ASN A 567 -2.17 -6.23 -1.06
CA ASN A 567 -1.44 -5.14 -1.67
C ASN A 567 0.06 -5.52 -1.84
N LEU A 568 0.90 -4.68 -2.44
CA LEU A 568 2.35 -4.88 -2.41
C LEU A 568 2.84 -4.82 -0.97
N ASN A 569 2.48 -3.77 -0.24
CA ASN A 569 2.88 -3.53 1.14
C ASN A 569 1.68 -3.44 2.08
N ASP A 570 1.88 -3.79 3.32
CA ASP A 570 0.97 -3.38 4.39
C ASP A 570 0.91 -1.85 4.43
N PHE A 571 -0.25 -1.31 4.79
CA PHE A 571 -0.47 0.12 4.81
C PHE A 571 -1.42 0.54 5.93
N TYR A 572 -1.37 1.82 6.28
CA TYR A 572 -2.15 2.35 7.38
C TYR A 572 -3.61 2.59 7.00
N SER A 573 -4.48 2.09 7.85
CA SER A 573 -5.91 2.29 7.81
C SER A 573 -6.43 2.41 9.23
N GLU A 574 -6.52 3.62 9.72
CA GLU A 574 -6.80 3.96 11.12
C GLU A 574 -8.05 3.29 11.70
N ALA A 575 -9.08 3.12 10.87
CA ALA A 575 -10.32 2.48 11.29
C ALA A 575 -10.23 0.95 11.40
N ARG A 576 -9.12 0.34 11.00
CA ARG A 576 -8.97 -1.12 11.07
C ARG A 576 -8.65 -1.57 12.48
N ARG A 577 -9.39 -2.60 12.89
CA ARG A 577 -9.19 -3.35 14.11
C ARG A 577 -8.88 -4.78 13.69
N ASN A 578 -7.64 -5.20 13.77
CA ASN A 578 -7.16 -6.51 13.33
C ASN A 578 -6.15 -7.05 14.35
N ALA A 579 -5.46 -8.13 14.02
CA ALA A 579 -4.36 -8.65 14.85
C ALA A 579 -3.25 -7.59 15.04
N MET A 580 -3.05 -6.74 14.04
CA MET A 580 -2.24 -5.53 14.10
C MET A 580 -3.19 -4.34 13.87
N PRO A 581 -3.56 -3.60 14.91
CA PRO A 581 -4.48 -2.46 14.79
C PRO A 581 -3.98 -1.41 13.80
N HIS A 582 -4.93 -0.67 13.20
CA HIS A 582 -4.68 0.44 12.29
C HIS A 582 -3.88 0.11 11.02
N VAL A 583 -3.68 -1.19 10.71
CA VAL A 583 -2.94 -1.66 9.53
C VAL A 583 -3.77 -2.61 8.69
N ASN A 584 -3.80 -2.39 7.37
CA ASN A 584 -4.24 -3.40 6.41
C ASN A 584 -3.04 -4.31 6.11
N ASN A 585 -3.09 -5.55 6.62
CA ASN A 585 -1.97 -6.50 6.60
C ASN A 585 -1.94 -7.41 5.36
N LYS A 586 -2.67 -7.08 4.28
CA LYS A 586 -2.72 -7.92 3.07
C LYS A 586 -1.48 -7.77 2.18
N GLY A 587 -0.53 -6.92 2.56
CA GLY A 587 0.72 -6.74 1.83
C GLY A 587 1.51 -8.03 1.68
N LEU A 588 2.16 -8.20 0.53
CA LEU A 588 3.18 -9.23 0.32
C LEU A 588 4.52 -8.85 0.99
N VAL A 589 4.65 -7.58 1.36
CA VAL A 589 5.69 -7.07 2.28
C VAL A 589 5.05 -6.26 3.40
N SER A 590 5.74 -6.10 4.52
CA SER A 590 5.28 -5.31 5.67
C SER A 590 5.32 -3.79 5.42
N THR A 591 4.89 -2.97 6.39
CA THR A 591 4.96 -1.50 6.32
C THR A 591 6.39 -0.97 6.18
N ASP A 592 7.40 -1.70 6.66
CA ASP A 592 8.84 -1.42 6.53
C ASP A 592 9.54 -2.24 5.43
N ARG A 593 8.72 -2.91 4.56
CA ARG A 593 9.16 -3.66 3.37
C ARG A 593 9.92 -4.94 3.65
N GLU A 594 9.68 -5.60 4.78
CA GLU A 594 10.07 -6.99 4.99
C GLU A 594 9.18 -7.93 4.16
N ARG A 595 9.80 -8.84 3.41
CA ARG A 595 9.09 -9.77 2.52
C ARG A 595 8.39 -10.87 3.34
N LYS A 596 7.10 -11.07 3.08
CA LYS A 596 6.31 -12.18 3.64
C LYS A 596 6.41 -13.42 2.73
N ASP A 597 5.96 -14.58 3.21
CA ASP A 597 6.06 -15.85 2.48
C ASP A 597 5.35 -15.82 1.12
N GLY A 598 4.18 -15.15 1.02
CA GLY A 598 3.48 -14.94 -0.23
C GLY A 598 4.33 -14.31 -1.32
N TYR A 599 5.21 -13.34 -0.99
CA TYR A 599 6.13 -12.73 -1.94
C TYR A 599 7.01 -13.77 -2.65
N PHE A 600 7.54 -14.74 -1.92
CA PHE A 600 8.41 -15.78 -2.48
C PHE A 600 7.63 -16.85 -3.25
N LEU A 601 6.37 -17.10 -2.89
CA LEU A 601 5.47 -17.94 -3.70
C LEU A 601 5.29 -17.31 -5.10
N TYR A 602 5.00 -15.99 -5.17
CA TYR A 602 4.91 -15.29 -6.45
C TYR A 602 6.22 -15.36 -7.23
N GLN A 603 7.37 -15.18 -6.58
CA GLN A 603 8.67 -15.37 -7.25
C GLN A 603 8.79 -16.77 -7.85
N ALA A 604 8.38 -17.82 -7.14
CA ALA A 604 8.49 -19.19 -7.61
C ALA A 604 7.62 -19.47 -8.85
N TYR A 605 6.49 -18.77 -8.99
CA TYR A 605 5.62 -18.88 -10.17
C TYR A 605 6.07 -17.99 -11.34
N LEU A 606 6.57 -16.79 -11.05
CA LEU A 606 6.73 -15.74 -12.07
C LEU A 606 8.16 -15.57 -12.60
N LYS A 607 9.18 -16.10 -11.89
CA LYS A 607 10.57 -15.99 -12.31
C LYS A 607 11.08 -17.26 -12.97
N GLU A 608 11.87 -17.09 -14.01
CA GLU A 608 12.64 -18.18 -14.64
C GLU A 608 13.92 -18.48 -13.85
N SER A 609 14.57 -17.43 -13.30
CA SER A 609 15.77 -17.59 -12.46
C SER A 609 15.48 -18.44 -11.21
N PRO A 610 16.48 -19.14 -10.67
CA PRO A 610 16.31 -20.00 -9.51
C PRO A 610 15.68 -19.28 -8.31
N VAL A 611 14.65 -19.87 -7.73
CA VAL A 611 13.96 -19.41 -6.52
C VAL A 611 13.96 -20.54 -5.50
N LEU A 612 14.37 -20.22 -4.28
CA LEU A 612 14.32 -21.14 -3.14
C LEU A 612 14.06 -20.34 -1.86
N HIS A 613 13.00 -20.68 -1.14
CA HIS A 613 12.64 -20.01 0.11
C HIS A 613 12.00 -20.99 1.09
N ILE A 614 12.55 -21.06 2.29
CA ILE A 614 11.93 -21.74 3.44
C ILE A 614 10.91 -20.80 4.05
N ALA A 615 9.63 -21.16 4.08
CA ALA A 615 8.56 -20.33 4.65
C ALA A 615 8.67 -20.21 6.17
N SER A 616 7.95 -19.21 6.72
CA SER A 616 7.91 -18.92 8.17
C SER A 616 9.29 -18.61 8.79
N LYS A 617 10.25 -18.09 8.01
CA LYS A 617 11.57 -17.67 8.50
C LYS A 617 11.53 -16.54 9.52
N SER A 618 10.47 -15.76 9.52
CA SER A 618 10.24 -14.72 10.51
C SER A 618 9.99 -15.28 11.92
N TRP A 619 9.53 -16.52 12.02
CA TRP A 619 9.24 -17.19 13.29
C TRP A 619 10.52 -17.73 13.92
N LYS A 620 11.25 -16.90 14.65
CA LYS A 620 12.55 -17.24 15.22
C LYS A 620 12.44 -17.97 16.56
N ASN A 621 11.44 -17.63 17.37
CA ASN A 621 11.16 -18.26 18.65
C ASN A 621 9.95 -19.18 18.47
N ARG A 622 10.18 -20.49 18.30
CA ARG A 622 9.11 -21.48 18.12
C ARG A 622 8.90 -22.29 19.39
N ALA A 623 7.71 -22.80 19.56
CA ALA A 623 7.41 -23.73 20.62
C ALA A 623 6.37 -24.76 20.19
N GLY A 624 6.32 -25.87 20.90
CA GLY A 624 5.30 -26.90 20.68
C GLY A 624 5.23 -27.87 21.86
N ALA A 625 4.04 -28.43 22.09
CA ALA A 625 3.85 -29.45 23.10
C ALA A 625 4.65 -30.71 22.74
N SER A 626 5.45 -31.19 23.67
CA SER A 626 6.32 -32.38 23.50
C SER A 626 6.00 -33.41 24.55
N ARG A 627 5.83 -34.68 24.12
CA ARG A 627 5.56 -35.77 25.05
C ARG A 627 6.80 -36.17 25.86
N ASP A 628 7.96 -36.11 25.27
CA ASP A 628 9.23 -36.52 25.84
C ASP A 628 10.11 -35.34 26.28
N GLY A 629 9.72 -34.13 25.98
CA GLY A 629 10.49 -32.91 26.25
C GLY A 629 11.72 -32.72 25.38
N LYS A 630 11.93 -33.56 24.37
CA LYS A 630 13.15 -33.59 23.54
C LYS A 630 12.90 -33.10 22.13
N SER A 631 11.77 -33.50 21.56
CA SER A 631 11.44 -33.12 20.19
C SER A 631 9.95 -32.85 20.01
N CYS A 632 9.62 -32.06 18.97
CA CYS A 632 8.26 -31.78 18.53
C CYS A 632 8.26 -31.65 17.01
N THR A 633 7.46 -32.46 16.34
CA THR A 633 7.35 -32.38 14.88
C THR A 633 6.34 -31.32 14.48
N GLN A 634 6.77 -30.41 13.59
CA GLN A 634 5.92 -29.38 13.01
C GLN A 634 6.16 -29.28 11.49
N PRO A 635 5.12 -29.00 10.69
CA PRO A 635 5.25 -28.81 9.24
C PRO A 635 6.00 -27.52 8.93
N LEU A 636 6.75 -27.53 7.82
CA LEU A 636 7.45 -26.41 7.25
C LEU A 636 7.31 -26.45 5.73
N LYS A 637 6.94 -25.33 5.10
CA LYS A 637 6.86 -25.22 3.65
C LYS A 637 8.15 -24.71 3.04
N VAL A 638 8.42 -25.12 1.80
CA VAL A 638 9.50 -24.58 0.96
C VAL A 638 8.91 -24.19 -0.39
N TYR A 639 9.14 -22.95 -0.81
CA TYR A 639 8.77 -22.43 -2.13
C TYR A 639 9.95 -22.49 -3.09
N THR A 640 9.76 -23.07 -4.25
CA THR A 640 10.80 -23.16 -5.26
C THR A 640 10.23 -23.39 -6.67
N ASN A 641 10.97 -22.93 -7.69
CA ASN A 641 10.71 -23.25 -9.09
C ASN A 641 11.58 -24.41 -9.64
N ALA A 642 12.25 -25.16 -8.76
CA ALA A 642 12.92 -26.42 -9.11
C ALA A 642 11.95 -27.62 -9.02
N ASP A 643 12.33 -28.77 -9.58
CA ASP A 643 11.48 -29.96 -9.59
C ASP A 643 11.55 -30.77 -8.27
N LYS A 644 12.62 -30.59 -7.51
CA LYS A 644 12.86 -31.28 -6.22
C LYS A 644 13.69 -30.41 -5.28
N VAL A 645 13.55 -30.66 -3.98
CA VAL A 645 14.34 -30.01 -2.92
C VAL A 645 14.81 -31.05 -1.91
N GLU A 646 16.06 -30.98 -1.50
CA GLU A 646 16.57 -31.71 -0.35
C GLU A 646 16.53 -30.84 0.90
N VAL A 647 16.01 -31.41 2.01
CA VAL A 647 15.85 -30.69 3.28
C VAL A 647 16.69 -31.34 4.35
N PHE A 648 17.37 -30.51 5.14
CA PHE A 648 18.24 -30.93 6.24
C PHE A 648 17.78 -30.31 7.55
N LEU A 649 17.93 -31.03 8.63
CA LEU A 649 17.82 -30.52 10.00
C LEU A 649 19.14 -30.72 10.71
N ASN A 650 19.76 -29.65 11.22
CA ASN A 650 21.05 -29.68 11.96
C ASN A 650 22.15 -30.46 11.21
N GLY A 651 22.21 -30.25 9.87
CA GLY A 651 23.18 -30.91 8.99
C GLY A 651 22.84 -32.35 8.59
N LYS A 652 21.75 -32.94 9.10
CA LYS A 652 21.31 -34.28 8.72
C LYS A 652 20.18 -34.21 7.67
N SER A 653 20.32 -34.88 6.54
CA SER A 653 19.29 -34.96 5.52
C SER A 653 18.02 -35.64 6.05
N LEU A 654 16.90 -34.99 5.83
CA LEU A 654 15.56 -35.54 6.06
C LEU A 654 15.00 -36.23 4.81
N GLY A 655 15.61 -35.99 3.65
CA GLY A 655 15.24 -36.59 2.37
C GLY A 655 15.14 -35.56 1.23
N VAL A 656 14.89 -36.11 0.03
CA VAL A 656 14.62 -35.35 -1.19
C VAL A 656 13.14 -35.44 -1.50
N TYR A 657 12.51 -34.28 -1.69
CA TYR A 657 11.07 -34.15 -1.87
C TYR A 657 10.76 -33.62 -3.27
N PRO A 658 9.81 -34.22 -4.01
CA PRO A 658 9.32 -33.63 -5.27
C PRO A 658 8.51 -32.38 -4.98
N VAL A 659 8.61 -31.39 -5.87
CA VAL A 659 7.88 -30.11 -5.78
C VAL A 659 6.63 -30.21 -6.65
N ALA A 660 5.48 -29.90 -6.05
CA ALA A 660 4.21 -29.75 -6.76
C ALA A 660 3.71 -28.29 -6.59
N ASP A 661 3.24 -27.69 -7.68
CA ASP A 661 2.69 -26.33 -7.64
C ASP A 661 3.58 -25.30 -6.93
N LYS A 662 4.91 -25.43 -7.15
CA LYS A 662 5.96 -24.56 -6.58
C LYS A 662 6.11 -24.64 -5.05
N VAL A 663 5.50 -25.59 -4.39
CA VAL A 663 5.55 -25.78 -2.94
C VAL A 663 5.80 -27.23 -2.56
N VAL A 664 6.50 -27.41 -1.44
CA VAL A 664 6.59 -28.69 -0.74
C VAL A 664 6.40 -28.45 0.75
N SER A 665 5.72 -29.36 1.43
CA SER A 665 5.58 -29.36 2.89
C SER A 665 6.35 -30.54 3.47
N VAL A 666 7.18 -30.26 4.50
CA VAL A 666 8.04 -31.25 5.15
C VAL A 666 7.83 -31.20 6.65
N ASP A 667 7.62 -32.36 7.26
CA ASP A 667 7.55 -32.51 8.71
C ASP A 667 8.94 -32.45 9.33
N ILE A 668 9.22 -31.39 10.09
CA ILE A 668 10.52 -31.14 10.73
C ILE A 668 10.46 -31.58 12.21
N PRO A 669 11.23 -32.57 12.65
CA PRO A 669 11.31 -32.99 14.04
C PRO A 669 12.23 -32.06 14.84
N PHE A 670 11.77 -30.82 15.12
CA PHE A 670 12.55 -29.86 15.89
C PHE A 670 12.95 -30.40 17.25
N VAL A 671 14.19 -30.10 17.66
CA VAL A 671 14.69 -30.45 18.97
C VAL A 671 14.73 -29.19 19.87
N ASN A 672 14.75 -29.42 21.20
CA ASN A 672 14.81 -28.30 22.13
C ASN A 672 16.10 -27.48 21.95
N GLY A 673 16.00 -26.15 21.91
CA GLY A 673 17.08 -25.21 21.65
C GLY A 673 17.23 -24.87 20.16
N LYS A 674 18.44 -24.51 19.76
CA LYS A 674 18.75 -24.02 18.41
C LYS A 674 18.59 -25.11 17.35
N ASN A 675 17.82 -24.82 16.32
CA ASN A 675 17.67 -25.64 15.13
C ASN A 675 18.08 -24.87 13.88
N VAL A 676 18.73 -25.59 12.95
CA VAL A 676 19.12 -25.10 11.63
C VAL A 676 18.47 -25.99 10.58
N VAL A 677 17.56 -25.43 9.80
CA VAL A 677 16.93 -26.09 8.65
C VAL A 677 17.57 -25.53 7.39
N ASP A 678 18.12 -26.39 6.55
CA ASP A 678 18.64 -26.03 5.23
C ASP A 678 17.75 -26.68 4.16
N ALA A 679 17.46 -25.92 3.11
CA ALA A 679 16.87 -26.42 1.87
C ALA A 679 17.87 -26.25 0.74
N VAL A 680 17.98 -27.26 -0.14
CA VAL A 680 18.94 -27.28 -1.23
C VAL A 680 18.25 -27.71 -2.52
N ILE A 681 18.47 -26.96 -3.58
CA ILE A 681 18.03 -27.32 -4.94
C ILE A 681 19.21 -27.31 -5.89
N GLU A 682 19.10 -28.09 -6.97
CA GLU A 682 19.96 -27.98 -8.15
C GLU A 682 19.14 -27.43 -9.31
N LYS A 683 19.60 -26.34 -9.92
CA LYS A 683 19.00 -25.77 -11.11
C LYS A 683 20.07 -25.22 -12.04
N GLU A 684 19.96 -25.50 -13.35
CA GLU A 684 20.95 -25.08 -14.35
C GLU A 684 22.39 -25.54 -14.03
N GLY A 685 22.53 -26.72 -13.41
CA GLY A 685 23.82 -27.31 -13.03
C GLY A 685 24.51 -26.59 -11.87
N ARG A 686 23.78 -25.82 -11.07
CA ARG A 686 24.27 -25.14 -9.86
C ARG A 686 23.42 -25.47 -8.66
N GLU A 687 24.08 -25.58 -7.51
CA GLU A 687 23.43 -25.72 -6.20
C GLU A 687 23.03 -24.35 -5.65
N TYR A 688 21.82 -24.26 -5.13
CA TYR A 688 21.31 -23.11 -4.39
C TYR A 688 20.84 -23.60 -3.03
N ARG A 689 21.14 -22.80 -2.00
CA ARG A 689 20.84 -23.12 -0.61
C ARG A 689 20.09 -21.98 0.04
N ASP A 690 19.09 -22.32 0.83
CA ASP A 690 18.39 -21.44 1.74
C ASP A 690 18.41 -22.00 3.15
N GLN A 691 18.52 -21.12 4.16
CA GLN A 691 18.68 -21.54 5.54
C GLN A 691 17.68 -20.82 6.45
N TYR A 692 17.12 -21.56 7.38
CA TYR A 692 16.29 -21.07 8.47
C TYR A 692 16.86 -21.47 9.81
N VAL A 693 16.97 -20.51 10.73
CA VAL A 693 17.47 -20.74 12.09
C VAL A 693 16.41 -20.30 13.08
N CYS A 694 16.04 -21.18 14.01
CA CYS A 694 15.12 -20.87 15.10
C CYS A 694 15.59 -21.45 16.42
N ASP A 695 15.14 -20.84 17.50
CA ASP A 695 15.17 -21.41 18.84
C ASP A 695 13.83 -22.12 19.10
N PHE A 696 13.88 -23.42 19.40
CA PHE A 696 12.68 -24.22 19.58
C PHE A 696 12.52 -24.66 21.02
N LYS A 697 11.35 -24.41 21.59
CA LYS A 697 11.01 -24.85 22.93
C LYS A 697 10.07 -26.04 22.93
N CYS A 698 10.57 -27.19 23.36
CA CYS A 698 9.77 -28.38 23.62
C CYS A 698 9.04 -28.21 24.96
N VAL A 699 7.74 -27.87 24.92
CA VAL A 699 6.94 -27.65 26.12
C VAL A 699 6.55 -28.98 26.76
N ASN A 700 7.09 -29.25 27.95
CA ASN A 700 6.78 -30.44 28.74
C ASN A 700 6.79 -30.09 30.24
N VAL A 701 5.77 -30.49 30.99
CA VAL A 701 5.66 -30.16 32.42
C VAL A 701 6.41 -31.13 33.36
N LYS A 702 6.96 -32.27 32.87
CA LYS A 702 7.60 -33.28 33.70
C LYS A 702 9.10 -33.12 33.83
N ASN A 703 9.81 -32.95 32.77
CA ASN A 703 11.26 -32.99 32.73
C ASN A 703 11.85 -31.61 32.33
N GLY A 704 12.57 -30.99 33.29
CA GLY A 704 13.25 -29.72 32.99
C GLY A 704 12.31 -28.56 32.70
N PHE A 705 11.11 -28.57 33.27
CA PHE A 705 10.14 -27.49 33.12
C PHE A 705 10.76 -26.13 33.53
N THR A 706 10.72 -25.16 32.63
CA THR A 706 11.18 -23.79 32.89
C THR A 706 10.04 -22.80 32.80
N GLU A 707 9.23 -22.87 31.74
CA GLU A 707 8.08 -21.99 31.55
C GLU A 707 7.10 -22.56 30.51
N ILE A 708 5.87 -22.07 30.54
CA ILE A 708 4.85 -22.26 29.52
C ILE A 708 4.05 -20.98 29.34
N ASN A 709 3.76 -20.63 28.08
CA ASN A 709 2.96 -19.48 27.70
C ASN A 709 1.79 -19.97 26.85
N VAL A 710 0.55 -19.80 27.31
CA VAL A 710 -0.64 -20.38 26.68
C VAL A 710 -1.64 -19.28 26.36
N LEU A 711 -2.11 -19.24 25.12
CA LEU A 711 -3.26 -18.45 24.69
C LEU A 711 -4.55 -19.25 24.93
N LEU A 712 -5.50 -18.71 25.67
CA LEU A 712 -6.79 -19.31 25.93
C LEU A 712 -7.81 -18.94 24.86
N GLY A 713 -8.64 -19.91 24.43
CA GLY A 713 -9.57 -19.74 23.33
C GLY A 713 -8.89 -19.65 21.95
N ALA A 714 -7.61 -19.95 21.84
CA ALA A 714 -6.83 -19.86 20.62
C ALA A 714 -6.50 -21.23 20.01
N ARG A 715 -6.44 -21.29 18.68
CA ARG A 715 -5.89 -22.41 17.88
C ARG A 715 -4.59 -22.05 17.18
N ARG A 716 -4.07 -20.88 17.43
CA ARG A 716 -2.90 -20.29 16.77
C ARG A 716 -1.77 -20.04 17.75
N TYR A 717 -0.55 -19.99 17.25
CA TYR A 717 0.66 -19.59 17.96
C TYR A 717 0.87 -18.09 17.74
N PHE A 718 1.51 -17.45 18.72
CA PHE A 718 1.93 -16.07 18.61
C PHE A 718 3.39 -15.94 19.04
N GLU A 719 4.23 -15.33 18.20
CA GLU A 719 5.59 -14.97 18.52
C GLU A 719 5.64 -13.56 19.12
N ASP A 720 5.90 -13.46 20.40
CA ASP A 720 6.23 -12.20 21.06
C ASP A 720 7.71 -11.90 20.79
N ARG A 721 7.97 -11.04 19.81
CA ARG A 721 9.32 -10.68 19.39
C ARG A 721 10.04 -9.76 20.36
N ILE A 722 9.30 -9.03 21.21
CA ILE A 722 9.85 -8.14 22.22
C ILE A 722 10.39 -8.95 23.39
N ALA A 723 9.60 -9.91 23.85
CA ALA A 723 9.98 -10.79 24.95
C ALA A 723 10.75 -12.06 24.49
N GLU A 724 11.01 -12.21 23.19
CA GLU A 724 11.69 -13.36 22.59
C GLU A 724 11.09 -14.71 22.99
N MET A 725 9.76 -14.81 22.99
CA MET A 725 9.04 -16.01 23.40
C MET A 725 7.92 -16.38 22.44
N CYS A 726 7.49 -17.65 22.51
CA CYS A 726 6.34 -18.15 21.79
C CYS A 726 5.20 -18.46 22.73
N TRP A 727 4.00 -18.02 22.37
CA TRP A 727 2.75 -18.40 22.97
C TRP A 727 2.14 -19.53 22.16
N ILE A 728 1.74 -20.61 22.85
CA ILE A 728 1.15 -21.79 22.22
C ILE A 728 -0.38 -21.80 22.41
N PRO A 729 -1.14 -22.44 21.53
CA PRO A 729 -2.59 -22.59 21.71
C PRO A 729 -2.91 -23.45 22.92
N GLU A 730 -4.11 -23.26 23.45
CA GLU A 730 -4.65 -24.04 24.57
C GLU A 730 -4.86 -25.50 24.24
N GLN A 731 -4.92 -26.33 25.27
CA GLN A 731 -5.42 -27.70 25.22
C GLN A 731 -6.26 -28.01 26.46
N ALA A 732 -7.16 -28.98 26.37
CA ALA A 732 -7.86 -29.51 27.53
C ALA A 732 -6.86 -30.21 28.48
N TYR A 733 -7.05 -30.03 29.77
CA TYR A 733 -6.20 -30.69 30.76
C TYR A 733 -6.32 -32.21 30.68
N ALA A 734 -5.19 -32.89 30.72
CA ALA A 734 -5.05 -34.31 30.93
C ALA A 734 -4.04 -34.58 32.06
N GLU A 735 -4.21 -35.68 32.79
CA GLU A 735 -3.30 -36.02 33.91
C GLU A 735 -1.85 -36.18 33.44
N GLY A 736 -0.95 -35.57 34.20
CA GLY A 736 0.46 -35.49 33.87
C GLY A 736 0.80 -34.49 32.76
N SER A 737 -0.10 -33.53 32.48
CA SER A 737 0.04 -32.52 31.48
C SER A 737 -0.37 -31.14 32.02
N TRP A 738 -0.82 -30.26 31.17
CA TRP A 738 -1.34 -28.93 31.47
C TRP A 738 -2.56 -28.66 30.60
N GLY A 739 -3.39 -27.70 31.01
CA GLY A 739 -4.50 -27.24 30.18
C GLY A 739 -5.66 -26.65 30.98
N TYR A 740 -6.68 -26.24 30.23
CA TYR A 740 -7.91 -25.68 30.76
C TYR A 740 -8.90 -26.80 31.19
N ILE A 741 -9.77 -26.45 32.11
CA ILE A 741 -10.93 -27.23 32.57
C ILE A 741 -12.14 -26.33 32.44
N GLY A 742 -13.19 -26.79 31.74
CA GLY A 742 -14.46 -26.07 31.57
C GLY A 742 -14.37 -24.89 30.60
N GLY A 743 -15.51 -24.24 30.41
CA GLY A 743 -15.65 -23.06 29.57
C GLY A 743 -15.65 -23.36 28.06
N GLU A 744 -15.85 -22.31 27.28
CA GLU A 744 -15.89 -22.35 25.82
C GLU A 744 -15.06 -21.20 25.22
N VAL A 745 -14.73 -21.30 23.95
CA VAL A 745 -14.07 -20.23 23.21
C VAL A 745 -15.04 -19.06 23.07
N ALA A 746 -14.57 -17.84 23.33
CA ALA A 746 -15.39 -16.64 23.20
C ALA A 746 -16.03 -16.52 21.81
N PRO A 747 -17.34 -16.29 21.69
CA PRO A 747 -17.99 -16.14 20.40
C PRO A 747 -17.71 -14.75 19.83
N ASN A 748 -16.81 -14.66 18.84
CA ASN A 748 -16.53 -13.43 18.08
C ASN A 748 -17.41 -13.39 16.82
N LYS A 749 -18.67 -12.97 16.96
CA LYS A 749 -19.61 -12.85 15.83
C LYS A 749 -19.52 -11.46 15.21
N THR A 750 -19.27 -11.39 13.93
CA THR A 750 -19.23 -10.17 13.11
C THR A 750 -20.12 -10.33 11.88
N ARG A 751 -20.24 -9.29 11.05
CA ARG A 751 -20.89 -9.36 9.73
C ARG A 751 -20.23 -10.39 8.80
N TYR A 752 -18.97 -10.73 9.03
CA TYR A 752 -18.23 -11.75 8.28
C TYR A 752 -18.40 -13.17 8.84
N GLY A 753 -19.24 -13.34 9.84
CA GLY A 753 -19.48 -14.61 10.53
C GLY A 753 -18.74 -14.69 11.86
N SER A 754 -18.54 -15.93 12.35
CA SER A 754 -17.76 -16.18 13.56
C SER A 754 -16.27 -16.10 13.27
N LEU A 755 -15.55 -15.24 13.99
CA LEU A 755 -14.09 -15.09 13.87
C LEU A 755 -13.36 -15.92 14.91
N PRO A 756 -12.15 -16.41 14.60
CA PRO A 756 -11.33 -17.19 15.55
C PRO A 756 -10.72 -16.35 16.68
N ALA A 757 -10.71 -15.03 16.53
CA ALA A 757 -10.21 -14.06 17.51
C ALA A 757 -11.01 -12.76 17.41
N SER A 758 -10.92 -11.90 18.42
CA SER A 758 -11.41 -10.53 18.36
C SER A 758 -10.56 -9.73 17.36
N ASP A 759 -11.15 -8.74 16.70
CA ASP A 759 -10.52 -7.76 15.85
C ASP A 759 -10.33 -6.41 16.56
N LYS A 760 -10.40 -6.40 17.89
CA LYS A 760 -10.29 -5.20 18.71
C LYS A 760 -8.85 -4.82 18.96
N ASP A 761 -8.60 -3.53 18.95
CA ASP A 761 -7.39 -2.90 19.46
C ASP A 761 -7.37 -2.99 20.99
N ILE A 762 -6.24 -3.40 21.56
CA ILE A 762 -6.09 -3.63 23.01
C ILE A 762 -5.15 -2.58 23.59
N LEU A 763 -5.70 -1.59 24.23
CA LEU A 763 -4.96 -0.48 24.80
C LEU A 763 -3.91 -0.93 25.84
N GLY A 764 -2.76 -0.28 25.82
CA GLY A 764 -1.65 -0.52 26.75
C GLY A 764 -0.74 -1.68 26.37
N THR A 765 -0.78 -2.15 25.13
CA THR A 765 0.09 -3.21 24.63
C THR A 765 0.22 -3.19 23.11
N ASP A 766 1.40 -3.51 22.58
CA ASP A 766 1.62 -3.85 21.16
C ASP A 766 1.49 -5.36 20.90
N GLN A 767 1.07 -6.14 21.91
CA GLN A 767 0.94 -7.59 21.87
C GLN A 767 -0.54 -8.01 21.88
N ASP A 768 -1.37 -7.33 21.11
CA ASP A 768 -2.81 -7.55 21.00
C ASP A 768 -3.21 -9.02 20.85
N PRO A 769 -2.51 -9.86 20.05
CA PRO A 769 -2.86 -11.27 19.87
C PRO A 769 -2.94 -12.08 21.17
N ILE A 770 -2.26 -11.66 22.25
CA ILE A 770 -2.33 -12.33 23.56
C ILE A 770 -3.72 -12.14 24.19
N PHE A 771 -4.38 -11.02 23.90
CA PHE A 771 -5.64 -10.61 24.51
C PHE A 771 -6.86 -10.77 23.57
N GLN A 772 -6.63 -10.94 22.26
CA GLN A 772 -7.71 -11.03 21.27
C GLN A 772 -8.43 -12.38 21.26
N THR A 773 -7.92 -13.39 21.95
CA THR A 773 -8.60 -14.66 22.18
C THR A 773 -8.93 -14.83 23.66
N GLN A 774 -9.98 -15.60 23.96
CA GLN A 774 -10.47 -15.69 25.34
C GLN A 774 -11.26 -17.00 25.56
N ARG A 775 -11.09 -17.59 26.72
CA ARG A 775 -11.95 -18.67 27.20
C ARG A 775 -12.96 -18.11 28.21
N VAL A 776 -14.23 -18.32 27.92
CA VAL A 776 -15.37 -17.82 28.73
C VAL A 776 -15.97 -18.96 29.53
N GLY A 777 -16.25 -18.76 30.81
CA GLY A 777 -16.77 -19.78 31.72
C GLY A 777 -15.70 -20.80 32.12
N ILE A 778 -14.41 -20.43 32.04
CA ILE A 778 -13.31 -21.29 32.51
C ILE A 778 -13.49 -21.61 34.01
N GLU A 779 -13.40 -22.92 34.36
CA GLU A 779 -13.49 -23.36 35.77
C GLU A 779 -12.08 -23.41 36.39
N ALA A 780 -11.09 -23.90 35.64
CA ALA A 780 -9.72 -23.94 36.11
C ALA A 780 -8.71 -24.01 34.96
N PHE A 781 -7.47 -23.62 35.28
CA PHE A 781 -6.29 -24.00 34.54
C PHE A 781 -5.39 -24.84 35.43
N LYS A 782 -4.94 -26.00 34.95
CA LYS A 782 -4.11 -26.92 35.72
C LYS A 782 -2.82 -27.25 34.99
N ALA A 783 -1.69 -27.36 35.72
CA ALA A 783 -0.41 -27.79 35.19
C ALA A 783 0.29 -28.69 36.23
N ASP A 784 0.61 -29.92 35.85
CA ASP A 784 1.27 -30.90 36.74
C ASP A 784 2.80 -30.68 36.79
N VAL A 785 3.16 -29.44 37.18
CA VAL A 785 4.58 -29.03 37.29
C VAL A 785 5.24 -29.64 38.51
N PRO A 786 6.58 -29.86 38.51
CA PRO A 786 7.33 -30.36 39.67
C PRO A 786 7.26 -29.41 40.88
N ASP A 787 7.65 -29.89 42.06
CA ASP A 787 7.79 -29.06 43.24
C ASP A 787 8.78 -27.91 42.96
N GLY A 788 8.48 -26.72 43.49
CA GLY A 788 9.27 -25.50 43.24
C GLY A 788 8.49 -24.23 43.54
N VAL A 789 9.07 -23.09 43.22
CA VAL A 789 8.42 -21.77 43.29
C VAL A 789 8.21 -21.27 41.88
N TYR A 790 6.99 -20.82 41.60
CA TYR A 790 6.55 -20.40 40.26
C TYR A 790 6.02 -18.98 40.26
N ALA A 791 6.38 -18.19 39.25
CA ALA A 791 5.65 -16.99 38.89
C ALA A 791 4.53 -17.36 37.95
N VAL A 792 3.32 -17.04 38.32
CA VAL A 792 2.09 -17.24 37.51
C VAL A 792 1.58 -15.88 37.08
N TYR A 793 1.54 -15.65 35.79
CA TYR A 793 0.98 -14.46 35.19
C TYR A 793 -0.36 -14.79 34.56
N LEU A 794 -1.38 -14.04 34.90
CA LEU A 794 -2.73 -14.15 34.35
C LEU A 794 -3.02 -12.90 33.53
N TYR A 795 -3.53 -13.09 32.31
CA TYR A 795 -3.78 -12.05 31.32
C TYR A 795 -5.28 -11.92 31.06
N TRP A 796 -5.80 -10.72 31.16
CA TRP A 796 -7.20 -10.42 30.95
C TRP A 796 -7.42 -9.16 30.13
N THR A 797 -8.53 -9.14 29.40
CA THR A 797 -9.21 -7.95 28.89
C THR A 797 -10.69 -8.23 28.79
N GLU A 798 -11.57 -7.25 29.03
CA GLU A 798 -13.01 -7.43 28.75
C GLU A 798 -13.28 -7.09 27.29
N LEU A 799 -13.79 -8.07 26.54
CA LEU A 799 -14.08 -7.98 25.12
C LEU A 799 -15.59 -8.04 24.81
N THR A 800 -16.42 -8.42 25.78
CA THR A 800 -17.84 -8.65 25.57
C THR A 800 -18.64 -7.39 25.81
N SER A 801 -19.30 -6.87 24.78
CA SER A 801 -20.20 -5.74 24.85
C SER A 801 -21.67 -6.21 24.84
N GLU A 802 -22.56 -5.53 25.58
CA GLU A 802 -23.99 -5.79 25.57
C GLU A 802 -24.65 -5.28 24.28
N ASN A 803 -24.18 -4.16 23.77
CA ASN A 803 -24.67 -3.51 22.57
C ASN A 803 -23.57 -3.41 21.52
N LYS A 804 -23.52 -4.38 20.60
CA LYS A 804 -22.62 -4.29 19.44
C LYS A 804 -23.09 -3.19 18.51
N ARG A 805 -22.47 -2.03 18.57
CA ARG A 805 -22.42 -1.11 17.43
C ARG A 805 -21.22 -1.50 16.58
N GLU A 806 -21.46 -2.01 15.37
CA GLU A 806 -20.37 -2.20 14.42
C GLU A 806 -19.76 -0.82 14.14
N ALA A 807 -18.50 -0.63 14.55
CA ALA A 807 -17.72 0.50 14.08
C ALA A 807 -17.64 0.39 12.57
N LEU A 808 -17.94 1.47 11.85
CA LEU A 808 -17.77 1.51 10.42
C LEU A 808 -16.27 1.36 10.15
N VAL A 809 -15.87 0.30 9.46
CA VAL A 809 -14.47 -0.02 9.11
C VAL A 809 -13.78 1.14 8.36
N TYR A 810 -14.55 2.09 7.87
CA TYR A 810 -14.07 3.25 7.14
C TYR A 810 -14.61 4.56 7.72
N ASN A 811 -14.76 4.62 9.03
CA ASN A 811 -15.17 5.85 9.68
C ASN A 811 -14.03 6.86 9.55
N LEU A 812 -14.27 7.92 8.81
CA LEU A 812 -13.31 9.01 8.58
C LEU A 812 -13.44 10.12 9.64
N GLY A 813 -14.25 9.92 10.64
CA GLY A 813 -14.43 10.86 11.75
C GLY A 813 -13.76 10.36 13.03
N ASN A 814 -13.54 11.25 13.96
CA ASN A 814 -13.11 10.96 15.33
C ASN A 814 -14.25 10.35 16.18
N ASP A 815 -15.18 9.65 15.55
CA ASP A 815 -16.35 9.07 16.23
C ASP A 815 -15.90 7.81 16.98
N VAL A 816 -15.48 7.96 18.21
CA VAL A 816 -15.26 6.87 19.15
C VAL A 816 -16.63 6.29 19.52
N VAL A 817 -16.96 5.13 18.99
CA VAL A 817 -18.15 4.39 19.43
C VAL A 817 -17.84 3.77 20.79
N ARG A 818 -18.42 4.31 21.85
CA ARG A 818 -18.37 3.65 23.16
C ARG A 818 -19.34 2.48 23.16
N GLU A 819 -18.80 1.29 23.47
CA GLU A 819 -19.59 0.08 23.70
C GLU A 819 -19.94 -0.05 25.18
N ASP A 820 -21.17 -0.51 25.48
CA ASP A 820 -21.55 -0.86 26.84
C ASP A 820 -21.13 -2.29 27.14
N TYR A 821 -20.17 -2.48 28.03
CA TYR A 821 -19.63 -3.78 28.39
C TYR A 821 -20.46 -4.44 29.51
N ILE A 822 -20.46 -5.78 29.46
CA ILE A 822 -21.17 -6.55 30.52
C ILE A 822 -20.47 -6.36 31.85
N ASN A 823 -21.26 -6.29 32.91
CA ASN A 823 -20.78 -6.35 34.31
C ASN A 823 -20.34 -7.78 34.62
N ARG A 824 -19.04 -8.02 34.75
CA ARG A 824 -18.45 -9.34 34.98
C ARG A 824 -17.63 -9.34 36.26
N VAL A 825 -18.14 -10.05 37.31
CA VAL A 825 -17.43 -10.20 38.57
C VAL A 825 -17.15 -11.68 38.83
N PHE A 826 -15.92 -12.02 39.13
CA PHE A 826 -15.49 -13.39 39.40
C PHE A 826 -14.36 -13.46 40.43
N SER A 827 -14.18 -14.65 41.03
CA SER A 827 -13.08 -14.92 41.96
C SER A 827 -11.95 -15.73 41.28
N VAL A 828 -10.75 -15.61 41.86
CA VAL A 828 -9.56 -16.38 41.44
C VAL A 828 -8.88 -16.94 42.65
N ASP A 829 -8.67 -18.27 42.65
CA ASP A 829 -7.93 -19.00 43.68
C ASP A 829 -6.75 -19.72 43.05
N ILE A 830 -5.57 -19.65 43.65
CA ILE A 830 -4.36 -20.36 43.19
C ILE A 830 -3.91 -21.31 44.30
N ASN A 831 -3.89 -22.62 44.04
CA ASN A 831 -3.56 -23.68 44.99
C ASN A 831 -4.31 -23.57 46.31
N GLY A 832 -5.61 -23.16 46.27
CA GLY A 832 -6.48 -23.01 47.43
C GLY A 832 -6.32 -21.69 48.22
N VAL A 833 -5.52 -20.76 47.68
CA VAL A 833 -5.38 -19.39 48.21
C VAL A 833 -6.19 -18.43 47.35
N SER A 834 -7.14 -17.72 47.93
CA SER A 834 -7.92 -16.71 47.23
C SER A 834 -7.07 -15.48 46.96
N VAL A 835 -6.80 -15.20 45.70
CA VAL A 835 -5.99 -14.05 45.23
C VAL A 835 -6.83 -12.90 44.70
N ALA A 836 -8.08 -13.18 44.35
CA ALA A 836 -9.11 -12.18 44.04
C ALA A 836 -10.50 -12.73 44.38
N LYS A 837 -11.32 -11.96 45.10
CA LYS A 837 -12.66 -12.37 45.50
C LYS A 837 -13.77 -11.84 44.61
N GLN A 838 -13.59 -10.62 44.10
CA GLN A 838 -14.56 -9.89 43.29
C GLN A 838 -13.77 -9.08 42.24
N LEU A 839 -13.20 -9.75 41.27
CA LEU A 839 -12.45 -9.10 40.17
C LEU A 839 -13.42 -8.66 39.07
N ASN A 840 -13.44 -7.36 38.77
CA ASN A 840 -14.18 -6.79 37.65
C ASN A 840 -13.22 -6.05 36.74
N ILE A 841 -12.88 -6.66 35.62
CA ILE A 841 -11.84 -6.13 34.71
C ILE A 841 -12.28 -4.81 34.07
N ALA A 842 -13.53 -4.73 33.58
CA ALA A 842 -14.03 -3.52 32.93
C ALA A 842 -14.13 -2.33 33.90
N GLU A 843 -14.58 -2.57 35.14
CA GLU A 843 -14.76 -1.53 36.16
C GLU A 843 -13.41 -1.03 36.71
N GLU A 844 -12.49 -1.98 37.03
CA GLU A 844 -11.21 -1.64 37.67
C GLU A 844 -10.17 -1.05 36.69
N TYR A 845 -10.15 -1.50 35.44
CA TYR A 845 -9.06 -1.20 34.49
C TYR A 845 -9.55 -0.61 33.17
N GLY A 846 -10.82 -0.69 32.86
CA GLY A 846 -11.41 -0.36 31.56
C GLY A 846 -11.50 -1.58 30.65
N SER A 847 -12.36 -1.45 29.63
CA SER A 847 -12.55 -2.44 28.59
C SER A 847 -11.47 -2.30 27.50
N GLU A 848 -11.27 -3.35 26.69
CA GLU A 848 -10.29 -3.38 25.59
C GLU A 848 -8.89 -2.91 26.05
N ARG A 849 -8.52 -3.24 27.28
CA ARG A 849 -7.24 -2.86 27.87
C ARG A 849 -6.51 -4.08 28.43
N ALA A 850 -5.22 -4.15 28.22
CA ALA A 850 -4.36 -5.21 28.72
C ALA A 850 -4.24 -5.15 30.25
N VAL A 851 -4.59 -6.24 30.93
CA VAL A 851 -4.45 -6.40 32.40
C VAL A 851 -3.64 -7.65 32.67
N ILE A 852 -2.51 -7.49 33.38
CA ILE A 852 -1.60 -8.58 33.72
C ILE A 852 -1.40 -8.57 35.24
N LYS A 853 -1.64 -9.71 35.91
CA LYS A 853 -1.36 -9.88 37.35
C LYS A 853 -0.38 -11.02 37.54
N LYS A 854 0.67 -10.76 38.33
CA LYS A 854 1.72 -11.74 38.69
C LYS A 854 1.51 -12.23 40.12
N TYR A 855 1.62 -13.55 40.30
CA TYR A 855 1.56 -14.22 41.60
C TYR A 855 2.76 -15.14 41.76
N ILE A 856 3.35 -15.19 42.98
CA ILE A 856 4.41 -16.15 43.32
C ILE A 856 3.78 -17.29 44.10
N VAL A 857 3.89 -18.50 43.58
CA VAL A 857 3.15 -19.67 44.04
C VAL A 857 4.13 -20.80 44.37
N PRO A 858 4.20 -21.25 45.64
CA PRO A 858 4.94 -22.46 46.00
C PRO A 858 4.13 -23.71 45.62
N VAL A 859 4.79 -24.68 44.99
CA VAL A 859 4.22 -26.00 44.66
C VAL A 859 5.01 -27.04 45.44
N SER A 860 4.30 -27.92 46.13
CA SER A 860 4.92 -28.97 46.96
C SER A 860 4.07 -30.25 46.96
N GLN A 861 4.66 -31.37 47.37
CA GLN A 861 3.99 -32.66 47.50
C GLN A 861 3.46 -33.22 46.16
N GLY A 862 4.04 -32.81 45.03
CA GLY A 862 3.59 -33.28 43.72
C GLY A 862 2.19 -32.85 43.31
N LYS A 863 1.61 -31.80 43.97
CA LYS A 863 0.22 -31.32 43.75
C LYS A 863 0.05 -30.53 42.46
N GLY A 864 1.17 -30.10 41.81
CA GLY A 864 1.13 -29.22 40.66
C GLY A 864 0.59 -27.84 40.94
N LEU A 865 0.26 -27.10 39.88
CA LEU A 865 -0.35 -25.78 39.93
C LEU A 865 -1.82 -25.85 39.48
N VAL A 866 -2.73 -25.25 40.26
CA VAL A 866 -4.14 -25.14 39.94
C VAL A 866 -4.61 -23.71 40.14
N VAL A 867 -5.08 -23.07 39.10
CA VAL A 867 -5.74 -21.79 39.11
C VAL A 867 -7.24 -22.06 38.89
N ARG A 868 -8.09 -21.74 39.91
CA ARG A 868 -9.55 -21.92 39.88
C ARG A 868 -10.23 -20.59 39.73
N PHE A 869 -11.32 -20.59 38.96
CA PHE A 869 -12.14 -19.41 38.73
C PHE A 869 -13.54 -19.68 39.20
N GLY A 870 -14.11 -18.75 39.94
CA GLY A 870 -15.47 -18.85 40.48
C GLY A 870 -16.35 -17.70 40.03
N ALA A 871 -17.53 -18.00 39.48
CA ALA A 871 -18.50 -16.98 39.08
C ALA A 871 -19.09 -16.28 40.31
N VAL A 872 -19.17 -14.95 40.29
CA VAL A 872 -19.87 -14.11 41.29
C VAL A 872 -21.04 -13.41 40.60
N GLU A 873 -20.76 -12.57 39.60
CA GLU A 873 -21.73 -12.03 38.66
C GLU A 873 -21.22 -12.32 37.26
N SER A 874 -21.99 -13.04 36.44
CA SER A 874 -21.55 -13.55 35.13
C SER A 874 -20.43 -14.62 35.25
N VAL A 875 -19.94 -15.12 34.13
CA VAL A 875 -18.97 -16.21 34.07
C VAL A 875 -17.52 -15.70 33.98
N PRO A 876 -16.53 -16.41 34.57
CA PRO A 876 -15.13 -16.03 34.51
C PRO A 876 -14.58 -16.04 33.10
N ILE A 877 -13.54 -15.27 32.89
CA ILE A 877 -12.75 -15.23 31.63
C ILE A 877 -11.26 -15.36 31.91
N LEU A 878 -10.53 -15.84 30.89
CA LEU A 878 -9.07 -15.78 30.85
C LEU A 878 -8.61 -15.70 29.40
N ASN A 879 -7.71 -14.76 29.09
CA ASN A 879 -7.15 -14.56 27.76
C ASN A 879 -5.85 -15.36 27.55
N ALA A 880 -4.94 -15.31 28.53
CA ALA A 880 -3.71 -16.08 28.48
C ALA A 880 -3.15 -16.35 29.88
N ILE A 881 -2.29 -17.34 29.96
CA ILE A 881 -1.55 -17.68 31.20
C ILE A 881 -0.09 -17.94 30.86
N ARG A 882 0.79 -17.42 31.71
CA ARG A 882 2.22 -17.73 31.69
C ARG A 882 2.64 -18.27 33.05
N ILE A 883 3.36 -19.39 33.07
CA ILE A 883 3.89 -20.01 34.27
C ILE A 883 5.41 -20.17 34.09
N VAL A 884 6.18 -19.57 34.98
CA VAL A 884 7.65 -19.58 34.95
C VAL A 884 8.15 -20.16 36.26
N LYS A 885 9.09 -21.11 36.17
CA LYS A 885 9.79 -21.63 37.34
C LYS A 885 10.83 -20.63 37.82
N GLU A 886 10.69 -20.14 39.02
CA GLU A 886 11.63 -19.18 39.63
C GLU A 886 12.78 -19.92 40.31
N TYR A 887 12.49 -20.96 41.13
CA TYR A 887 13.46 -21.74 41.90
C TYR A 887 13.15 -23.22 41.92
#